data_b4303fa959e00c5645b75d6631955a08
#
_entry.id   b4303fa959e00c5645b75d6631955a08
#
_cell.length_a   1.000
_cell.length_b   1.000
_cell.length_c   1.000
_cell.angle_alpha   90.00
_cell.angle_beta   90.00
_cell.angle_gamma   90.00
#
_symmetry.space_group_name_H-M   'P 1'
#
loop_
_entity.id
_entity.type
_entity.pdbx_description
1 polymer ?
#
loop_
_entity_poly.entity_id
_entity_poly.type
_entity_poly.pdbx_seq_one_letter_code
_entity_poly.pdbx_strand_id
1 'polypeptide(L)'
;MKRIKVILLGWAFVANIGPLQAQGLSMSLSLKTPGNPSETRQLQQQGQYWATDGPLSIVSSTTKDGDDELLTVTLSAREKVYFHLELSLNTGLSSSETEFYMPGFWYHRNMRSPQEAPSFKTSKHWCFREDRMSTPLTSAFNPHDGQGISVLRVLDTPCDVQVQLTTGEIILPGRTSVGYAGFDGEGNTVALKFGYPYKETPKRYIRKLTLIDPITAFAKLEKDEQQTLRWRIHRYKANDFGSFVTQVWQYSYDRMQPQPLKSAYTGAEVKAALSDYFRHSFVDRYPLKYNSGLSLRVNDCLPETEMQIGFCGRVLLNAFNEIEYGVETKDKDLVNKGQAIFDSFLSSGFGEGGYLHDFVNFRDGFPKESIHSIRQQSEAVYAVLHYLKYEKSHGRRHIEWERRIRTILDNFVALIKDDGHFARKFKSDGTDVDASGGSTPSATSALVMGWKYFGNKNYLQAARRTVSYVEKNIISQSDYFSSTLDANCEDKEAAIASVTATYYLAMVTKGEERKHYIDLCKQAAYFAISWYYTWDVPFAPGQMTGELGLKTRGWGNVSVENNHIDVFVFELPHILSWLAQQTGEQRFKGMYDVITSSLSQLLPVANNLCGVGKQGFYPEVVQHTTWDYGHNGKGFYNDIFAPGWTIASLWELYSPNRTTDFLK
;
A
#
# COMPACT_ATOMS: atom_id res chain seq x y z
N MET A 1 37.68 74.02 27.97
CA MET A 1 37.40 72.61 27.73
C MET A 1 35.85 72.43 27.64
N LYS A 2 35.32 72.43 26.45
CA LYS A 2 33.85 72.24 26.21
C LYS A 2 33.58 70.76 25.96
N ARG A 3 32.72 70.14 26.77
CA ARG A 3 32.24 68.76 26.58
C ARG A 3 31.11 68.78 25.57
N ILE A 4 31.28 68.06 24.47
CA ILE A 4 30.26 67.82 23.45
C ILE A 4 29.51 66.56 23.88
N LYS A 5 28.18 66.68 24.14
CA LYS A 5 27.26 65.53 24.30
C LYS A 5 26.80 65.09 22.92
N VAL A 6 27.14 63.87 22.52
CA VAL A 6 26.57 63.20 21.34
C VAL A 6 25.30 62.48 21.78
N ILE A 7 24.16 62.89 21.23
CA ILE A 7 22.88 62.22 21.39
C ILE A 7 22.75 61.23 20.23
N LEU A 8 22.85 59.93 20.52
CA LEU A 8 22.52 58.85 19.58
C LEU A 8 21.02 58.64 19.58
N LEU A 9 20.35 59.10 18.55
CA LEU A 9 18.95 58.72 18.22
C LEU A 9 18.98 57.31 17.58
N GLY A 10 18.64 56.29 18.37
CA GLY A 10 18.35 54.95 17.88
C GLY A 10 17.04 54.91 17.15
N TRP A 11 17.05 54.73 15.83
CA TRP A 11 15.88 54.38 15.05
C TRP A 11 15.66 52.87 15.23
N ALA A 12 14.64 52.48 16.00
CA ALA A 12 14.11 51.13 16.00
C ALA A 12 13.31 50.92 14.70
N PHE A 13 13.92 50.22 13.74
CA PHE A 13 13.14 49.66 12.63
C PHE A 13 12.28 48.55 13.19
N VAL A 14 11.04 48.82 13.49
CA VAL A 14 10.00 47.79 13.63
C VAL A 14 9.71 47.31 12.22
N ALA A 15 10.33 46.21 11.82
CA ALA A 15 9.93 45.50 10.62
C ALA A 15 8.50 44.99 10.85
N ASN A 16 7.56 45.66 10.21
CA ASN A 16 6.17 45.20 10.09
C ASN A 16 6.21 43.96 9.18
N ILE A 17 6.46 42.77 9.75
CA ILE A 17 6.32 41.48 9.07
C ILE A 17 4.79 41.30 8.98
N GLY A 18 4.20 41.81 7.93
CA GLY A 18 2.83 41.45 7.56
C GLY A 18 2.74 39.94 7.37
N PRO A 19 1.58 39.33 7.61
CA PRO A 19 1.42 37.87 7.45
C PRO A 19 1.85 37.48 6.02
N LEU A 20 2.77 36.54 5.93
CA LEU A 20 3.15 35.91 4.65
C LEU A 20 1.88 35.32 4.04
N GLN A 21 1.58 35.69 2.81
CA GLN A 21 0.51 35.09 2.04
C GLN A 21 1.08 33.90 1.26
N ALA A 22 0.40 32.75 1.29
CA ALA A 22 0.68 31.67 0.34
C ALA A 22 0.39 32.20 -1.08
N GLN A 23 1.43 32.48 -1.84
CA GLN A 23 1.26 32.99 -3.21
C GLN A 23 0.47 32.02 -4.06
N GLY A 24 -0.56 32.49 -4.75
CA GLY A 24 -1.39 31.68 -5.64
C GLY A 24 -2.53 30.90 -4.96
N LEU A 25 -2.84 31.18 -3.68
CA LEU A 25 -4.00 30.59 -3.00
C LEU A 25 -5.29 31.28 -3.43
N SER A 26 -6.30 30.50 -3.78
CA SER A 26 -7.69 30.93 -3.97
C SER A 26 -8.63 30.08 -3.15
N MET A 27 -9.77 30.62 -2.76
CA MET A 27 -10.81 29.93 -2.00
C MET A 27 -12.17 30.07 -2.67
N SER A 28 -12.98 29.03 -2.61
CA SER A 28 -14.39 29.08 -2.91
C SER A 28 -15.21 28.49 -1.75
N LEU A 29 -16.38 29.06 -1.53
CA LEU A 29 -17.33 28.63 -0.52
C LEU A 29 -18.63 28.23 -1.20
N SER A 30 -19.04 26.97 -0.96
CA SER A 30 -20.37 26.50 -1.34
C SER A 30 -21.27 26.47 -0.11
N LEU A 31 -22.44 27.06 -0.21
CA LEU A 31 -23.47 27.08 0.83
C LEU A 31 -24.66 26.23 0.38
N LYS A 32 -25.19 25.41 1.30
CA LYS A 32 -26.29 24.49 1.05
C LYS A 32 -27.49 24.82 1.90
N THR A 33 -28.64 24.96 1.26
CA THR A 33 -29.94 24.97 1.93
C THR A 33 -30.62 23.62 1.71
N PRO A 34 -31.19 22.97 2.76
CA PRO A 34 -31.89 21.71 2.58
C PRO A 34 -32.94 21.78 1.48
N GLY A 35 -32.93 20.81 0.57
CA GLY A 35 -33.87 20.72 -0.56
C GLY A 35 -33.50 21.54 -1.81
N ASN A 36 -32.49 22.40 -1.75
CA ASN A 36 -32.05 23.21 -2.88
C ASN A 36 -30.62 22.83 -3.33
N PRO A 37 -30.23 23.08 -4.59
CA PRO A 37 -28.82 23.02 -5.02
C PRO A 37 -27.94 23.96 -4.19
N SER A 38 -26.67 23.66 -4.06
CA SER A 38 -25.73 24.58 -3.39
C SER A 38 -25.39 25.77 -4.26
N GLU A 39 -25.08 26.88 -3.62
CA GLU A 39 -24.54 28.09 -4.24
C GLU A 39 -23.06 28.20 -3.96
N THR A 40 -22.23 28.25 -5.02
CA THR A 40 -20.78 28.38 -4.90
C THR A 40 -20.34 29.78 -5.26
N ARG A 41 -19.51 30.39 -4.41
CA ARG A 41 -18.96 31.74 -4.60
C ARG A 41 -17.43 31.70 -4.49
N GLN A 42 -16.74 32.31 -5.43
CA GLN A 42 -15.33 32.64 -5.31
C GLN A 42 -15.15 33.74 -4.26
N LEU A 43 -14.28 33.50 -3.31
CA LEU A 43 -13.98 34.45 -2.26
C LEU A 43 -12.87 35.41 -2.70
N GLN A 44 -12.96 36.67 -2.31
CA GLN A 44 -11.90 37.65 -2.54
C GLN A 44 -11.16 37.93 -1.24
N GLN A 45 -9.86 37.92 -1.30
CA GLN A 45 -9.00 38.14 -0.15
C GLN A 45 -8.82 39.66 0.11
N GLN A 46 -9.01 40.07 1.35
CA GLN A 46 -8.74 41.41 1.86
C GLN A 46 -7.90 41.32 3.14
N GLY A 47 -6.58 41.39 2.99
CA GLY A 47 -5.67 41.11 4.09
C GLY A 47 -5.77 39.64 4.56
N GLN A 48 -6.10 39.42 5.82
CA GLN A 48 -6.36 38.08 6.37
C GLN A 48 -7.80 37.59 6.21
N TYR A 49 -8.72 38.47 5.78
CA TYR A 49 -10.14 38.18 5.62
C TYR A 49 -10.44 37.76 4.18
N TRP A 50 -11.36 36.82 4.04
CA TRP A 50 -11.97 36.47 2.77
C TRP A 50 -13.41 36.98 2.78
N ALA A 51 -13.69 37.97 1.95
CA ALA A 51 -14.99 38.63 1.94
C ALA A 51 -16.11 37.62 1.63
N THR A 52 -17.05 37.48 2.54
CA THR A 52 -18.29 36.76 2.36
C THR A 52 -19.46 37.68 2.75
N ASP A 53 -20.34 37.97 1.81
CA ASP A 53 -21.60 38.64 2.09
C ASP A 53 -22.63 37.59 2.55
N GLY A 54 -22.40 36.94 3.68
CA GLY A 54 -23.22 35.80 4.05
C GLY A 54 -23.02 35.29 5.48
N PRO A 55 -23.53 34.08 5.77
CA PRO A 55 -23.65 33.55 7.11
C PRO A 55 -22.30 33.14 7.76
N LEU A 56 -21.19 33.14 6.99
CA LEU A 56 -19.86 32.79 7.49
C LEU A 56 -18.89 33.97 7.37
N SER A 57 -18.06 34.14 8.40
CA SER A 57 -16.81 34.92 8.36
C SER A 57 -15.65 33.98 8.22
N ILE A 58 -14.73 34.22 7.27
CA ILE A 58 -13.57 33.41 7.03
C ILE A 58 -12.30 34.23 7.18
N VAL A 59 -11.41 33.78 8.02
CA VAL A 59 -10.08 34.37 8.25
C VAL A 59 -9.02 33.33 7.92
N SER A 60 -7.97 33.74 7.20
CA SER A 60 -6.80 32.90 7.01
C SER A 60 -5.52 33.57 7.45
N SER A 61 -4.58 32.80 7.92
CA SER A 61 -3.22 33.24 8.18
C SER A 61 -2.23 32.18 7.66
N THR A 62 -1.10 32.65 7.16
CA THR A 62 0.03 31.78 6.81
C THR A 62 1.21 32.19 7.68
N THR A 63 1.76 31.23 8.40
CA THR A 63 2.95 31.44 9.23
C THR A 63 4.07 30.50 8.79
N LYS A 64 5.32 30.96 8.90
CA LYS A 64 6.47 30.06 8.69
C LYS A 64 6.65 29.16 9.92
N ASP A 65 6.90 27.87 9.66
CA ASP A 65 7.23 26.86 10.65
C ASP A 65 8.42 26.03 10.11
N GLY A 66 9.64 26.56 10.33
CA GLY A 66 10.84 26.10 9.66
C GLY A 66 10.78 26.41 8.16
N ASP A 67 10.94 25.38 7.33
CA ASP A 67 10.84 25.48 5.87
C ASP A 67 9.38 25.39 5.35
N ASP A 68 8.42 25.16 6.26
CA ASP A 68 7.00 25.06 5.92
C ASP A 68 6.28 26.40 5.94
N GLU A 69 5.21 26.47 5.17
CA GLU A 69 4.14 27.44 5.34
C GLU A 69 2.96 26.75 6.02
N LEU A 70 2.63 27.13 7.26
CA LEU A 70 1.43 26.65 7.95
C LEU A 70 0.26 27.56 7.62
N LEU A 71 -0.65 27.09 6.78
CA LEU A 71 -1.92 27.74 6.46
C LEU A 71 -2.96 27.36 7.51
N THR A 72 -3.55 28.35 8.15
CA THR A 72 -4.67 28.22 9.09
C THR A 72 -5.89 28.97 8.52
N VAL A 73 -7.03 28.30 8.45
CA VAL A 73 -8.30 28.89 8.03
C VAL A 73 -9.33 28.69 9.13
N THR A 74 -9.90 29.78 9.62
CA THR A 74 -10.94 29.76 10.65
C THR A 74 -12.26 30.28 10.05
N LEU A 75 -13.29 29.44 10.16
CA LEU A 75 -14.66 29.77 9.77
C LEU A 75 -15.45 30.05 11.05
N SER A 76 -16.21 31.16 11.08
CA SER A 76 -17.08 31.54 12.20
C SER A 76 -18.49 31.79 11.69
N ALA A 77 -19.46 31.05 12.21
CA ALA A 77 -20.85 31.12 11.77
C ALA A 77 -21.58 32.28 12.46
N ARG A 78 -22.24 33.16 11.68
CA ARG A 78 -23.13 34.24 12.17
C ARG A 78 -24.56 33.76 12.39
N GLU A 79 -24.91 32.68 11.70
CA GLU A 79 -26.16 31.96 11.79
C GLU A 79 -25.95 30.52 11.43
N LYS A 80 -26.94 29.65 11.61
CA LYS A 80 -26.85 28.23 11.23
C LYS A 80 -26.59 28.09 9.73
N VAL A 81 -25.55 27.35 9.35
CA VAL A 81 -25.11 27.20 7.97
C VAL A 81 -24.63 25.77 7.65
N TYR A 82 -24.79 25.37 6.39
CA TYR A 82 -24.20 24.18 5.82
C TYR A 82 -23.22 24.60 4.74
N PHE A 83 -21.97 24.22 4.87
CA PHE A 83 -20.90 24.72 4.02
C PHE A 83 -19.98 23.63 3.48
N HIS A 84 -19.35 23.94 2.36
CA HIS A 84 -18.21 23.22 1.80
C HIS A 84 -17.16 24.25 1.40
N LEU A 85 -15.93 24.10 1.91
CA LEU A 85 -14.80 24.98 1.63
C LEU A 85 -13.82 24.30 0.69
N GLU A 86 -13.53 24.92 -0.44
CA GLU A 86 -12.50 24.52 -1.38
C GLU A 86 -11.34 25.51 -1.38
N LEU A 87 -10.13 25.01 -1.30
CA LEU A 87 -8.88 25.75 -1.49
C LEU A 87 -8.17 25.23 -2.75
N SER A 88 -7.59 26.15 -3.50
CA SER A 88 -6.86 25.88 -4.71
C SER A 88 -5.53 26.63 -4.67
N LEU A 89 -4.42 25.91 -4.62
CA LEU A 89 -3.06 26.46 -4.61
C LEU A 89 -2.45 26.31 -6.00
N ASN A 90 -2.33 27.41 -6.76
CA ASN A 90 -1.61 27.41 -8.01
C ASN A 90 -0.12 27.18 -7.75
N THR A 91 0.42 26.13 -8.31
CA THR A 91 1.81 25.73 -8.08
C THR A 91 2.82 26.47 -8.98
N GLY A 92 2.36 27.03 -10.09
CA GLY A 92 3.22 27.56 -11.15
C GLY A 92 3.83 26.49 -12.06
N LEU A 93 3.67 25.20 -11.74
CA LEU A 93 4.22 24.10 -12.53
C LEU A 93 3.41 23.87 -13.81
N SER A 94 4.09 23.58 -14.92
CA SER A 94 3.46 23.29 -16.22
C SER A 94 2.57 22.05 -16.16
N SER A 95 1.31 22.13 -16.54
CA SER A 95 0.38 21.01 -16.50
C SER A 95 0.73 19.88 -17.48
N SER A 96 1.41 20.19 -18.59
CA SER A 96 1.85 19.18 -19.57
C SER A 96 2.96 18.28 -19.06
N GLU A 97 3.79 18.76 -18.11
CA GLU A 97 5.00 18.10 -17.62
C GLU A 97 4.87 17.56 -16.20
N THR A 98 3.91 18.10 -15.43
CA THR A 98 3.77 17.79 -14.02
C THR A 98 3.24 16.39 -13.77
N GLU A 99 3.84 15.72 -12.82
CA GLU A 99 3.45 14.44 -12.23
C GLU A 99 2.90 14.67 -10.82
N PHE A 100 2.08 13.72 -10.35
CA PHE A 100 1.38 13.86 -9.07
C PHE A 100 1.69 12.68 -8.15
N TYR A 101 1.69 12.97 -6.86
CA TYR A 101 1.83 11.93 -5.84
C TYR A 101 0.83 12.18 -4.71
N MET A 102 -0.07 11.22 -4.51
CA MET A 102 -0.92 11.11 -3.31
C MET A 102 -0.66 9.73 -2.70
N PRO A 103 -0.10 9.67 -1.49
CA PRO A 103 0.43 8.43 -0.91
C PRO A 103 -0.59 7.29 -0.86
N GLY A 104 -0.22 6.13 -1.39
CA GLY A 104 -1.05 4.93 -1.41
C GLY A 104 -2.22 4.95 -2.40
N PHE A 105 -2.33 5.99 -3.24
CA PHE A 105 -3.47 6.10 -4.15
C PHE A 105 -3.15 6.65 -5.54
N TRP A 106 -2.17 7.57 -5.67
CA TRP A 106 -1.83 8.17 -6.95
C TRP A 106 -0.32 8.29 -7.13
N TYR A 107 0.20 7.77 -8.27
CA TYR A 107 1.61 7.83 -8.63
C TYR A 107 1.75 8.26 -10.08
N HIS A 108 2.66 9.20 -10.37
CA HIS A 108 2.79 9.83 -11.69
C HIS A 108 1.45 10.40 -12.17
N ARG A 109 0.87 9.78 -13.19
CA ARG A 109 -0.44 10.11 -13.76
C ARG A 109 -1.42 8.93 -13.74
N ASN A 110 -1.09 7.86 -13.02
CA ASN A 110 -1.82 6.59 -13.02
C ASN A 110 -2.10 6.08 -14.45
N MET A 111 -1.16 6.26 -15.38
CA MET A 111 -1.36 5.97 -16.81
C MET A 111 -1.44 4.47 -17.12
N ARG A 112 -1.04 3.61 -16.18
CA ARG A 112 -1.18 2.16 -16.32
C ARG A 112 -2.57 1.67 -15.97
N SER A 113 -3.32 2.43 -15.17
CA SER A 113 -4.67 2.08 -14.76
C SER A 113 -5.63 2.00 -15.95
N PRO A 114 -6.61 1.09 -15.93
CA PRO A 114 -7.67 1.03 -16.91
C PRO A 114 -8.58 2.27 -16.84
N GLN A 115 -9.43 2.46 -17.84
CA GLN A 115 -10.29 3.64 -17.95
C GLN A 115 -11.34 3.70 -16.83
N GLU A 116 -11.68 2.56 -16.24
CA GLU A 116 -12.65 2.42 -15.14
C GLU A 116 -12.05 2.69 -13.76
N ALA A 117 -10.75 2.99 -13.68
CA ALA A 117 -10.05 3.38 -12.46
C ALA A 117 -9.58 4.84 -12.54
N PRO A 118 -9.26 5.48 -11.40
CA PRO A 118 -8.75 6.84 -11.39
C PRO A 118 -7.43 6.95 -12.15
N SER A 119 -7.43 7.77 -13.20
CA SER A 119 -6.24 8.02 -14.02
C SER A 119 -6.33 9.37 -14.73
N PHE A 120 -5.20 9.87 -15.20
CA PHE A 120 -5.13 11.08 -16.00
C PHE A 120 -5.77 10.91 -17.41
N LYS A 121 -5.96 9.65 -17.86
CA LYS A 121 -6.73 9.34 -19.07
C LYS A 121 -8.22 9.62 -18.90
N THR A 122 -8.76 9.36 -17.70
CA THR A 122 -10.17 9.55 -17.38
C THR A 122 -10.49 11.02 -17.12
N SER A 123 -9.62 11.71 -16.36
CA SER A 123 -9.75 13.15 -16.09
C SER A 123 -8.39 13.75 -15.72
N LYS A 124 -8.19 15.03 -16.05
CA LYS A 124 -7.02 15.80 -15.64
C LYS A 124 -7.20 16.49 -14.30
N HIS A 125 -8.39 16.43 -13.70
CA HIS A 125 -8.65 16.91 -12.35
C HIS A 125 -9.27 15.80 -11.50
N TRP A 126 -8.78 15.65 -10.27
CA TRP A 126 -9.28 14.68 -9.32
C TRP A 126 -9.22 15.24 -7.91
N CYS A 127 -10.26 14.97 -7.14
CA CYS A 127 -10.28 15.16 -5.69
C CYS A 127 -10.75 13.86 -5.04
N PHE A 128 -10.07 13.45 -3.98
CA PHE A 128 -10.38 12.23 -3.23
C PHE A 128 -10.46 12.54 -1.74
N ARG A 129 -11.23 11.76 -1.02
CA ARG A 129 -11.26 11.79 0.43
C ARG A 129 -9.88 11.47 1.02
N GLU A 130 -9.52 12.17 2.09
CA GLU A 130 -8.22 11.99 2.77
C GLU A 130 -8.03 10.57 3.30
N ASP A 131 -9.10 9.89 3.74
CA ASP A 131 -9.05 8.54 4.31
C ASP A 131 -8.72 7.42 3.29
N ARG A 132 -8.67 7.75 1.99
CA ARG A 132 -8.16 6.85 0.95
C ARG A 132 -6.63 6.81 0.87
N MET A 133 -5.97 7.80 1.45
CA MET A 133 -4.54 8.00 1.32
C MET A 133 -3.80 7.44 2.54
N SER A 134 -2.67 6.82 2.30
CA SER A 134 -1.80 6.33 3.39
C SER A 134 -1.20 7.45 4.24
N THR A 135 -1.20 8.68 3.68
CA THR A 135 -0.96 9.94 4.37
C THR A 135 -1.87 11.00 3.75
N PRO A 136 -2.59 11.86 4.51
CA PRO A 136 -3.56 12.82 3.97
C PRO A 136 -2.86 14.01 3.31
N LEU A 137 -2.32 13.78 2.10
CA LEU A 137 -1.44 14.68 1.38
C LEU A 137 -1.71 14.62 -0.13
N THR A 138 -1.62 15.77 -0.79
CA THR A 138 -1.48 15.87 -2.25
C THR A 138 -0.21 16.59 -2.62
N SER A 139 0.40 16.21 -3.73
CA SER A 139 1.62 16.84 -4.21
C SER A 139 1.77 16.82 -5.72
N ALA A 140 2.58 17.74 -6.25
CA ALA A 140 2.90 17.90 -7.65
C ALA A 140 4.41 18.08 -7.84
N PHE A 141 4.95 17.53 -8.91
CA PHE A 141 6.37 17.56 -9.25
C PHE A 141 6.57 17.76 -10.75
N ASN A 142 7.43 18.68 -11.12
CA ASN A 142 7.87 18.83 -12.50
C ASN A 142 9.27 18.23 -12.67
N PRO A 143 9.42 17.12 -13.42
CA PRO A 143 10.72 16.47 -13.61
C PRO A 143 11.71 17.28 -14.44
N HIS A 144 11.26 18.28 -15.23
CA HIS A 144 12.13 19.10 -16.06
C HIS A 144 12.97 20.12 -15.27
N ASP A 145 12.34 20.79 -14.30
CA ASP A 145 13.00 21.78 -13.48
C ASP A 145 13.33 21.29 -12.06
N GLY A 146 12.86 20.10 -11.74
CA GLY A 146 13.07 19.43 -10.46
C GLY A 146 12.28 20.05 -9.30
N GLN A 147 11.31 20.92 -9.56
CA GLN A 147 10.52 21.57 -8.53
C GLN A 147 9.32 20.72 -8.12
N GLY A 148 9.08 20.66 -6.81
CA GLY A 148 7.94 19.98 -6.25
C GLY A 148 7.29 20.76 -5.12
N ILE A 149 6.01 20.45 -4.84
CA ILE A 149 5.24 21.07 -3.78
C ILE A 149 4.23 20.06 -3.22
N SER A 150 4.03 20.07 -1.90
CA SER A 150 2.99 19.26 -1.25
C SER A 150 2.12 20.10 -0.31
N VAL A 151 0.90 19.62 -0.10
CA VAL A 151 -0.04 20.10 0.89
C VAL A 151 -0.44 18.96 1.79
N LEU A 152 -0.05 19.01 3.07
CA LEU A 152 -0.32 17.99 4.09
C LEU A 152 -1.38 18.51 5.06
N ARG A 153 -2.43 17.74 5.31
CA ARG A 153 -3.46 18.05 6.28
C ARG A 153 -2.95 17.93 7.72
N VAL A 154 -3.28 18.93 8.56
CA VAL A 154 -3.11 18.84 10.01
C VAL A 154 -4.45 18.42 10.62
N LEU A 155 -4.50 17.23 11.21
CA LEU A 155 -5.74 16.60 11.70
C LEU A 155 -6.01 17.00 13.14
N ASP A 156 -7.17 17.57 13.40
CA ASP A 156 -7.56 18.05 14.74
C ASP A 156 -9.07 18.03 15.00
N THR A 157 -9.87 17.48 14.10
CA THR A 157 -11.34 17.50 14.17
C THR A 157 -11.89 16.11 14.53
N PRO A 158 -12.84 15.98 15.48
CA PRO A 158 -13.50 14.71 15.78
C PRO A 158 -14.36 14.19 14.62
N CYS A 159 -14.55 12.87 14.55
CA CYS A 159 -15.39 12.20 13.56
C CYS A 159 -16.56 11.49 14.27
N ASP A 160 -17.78 11.99 14.07
CA ASP A 160 -19.00 11.44 14.66
C ASP A 160 -19.86 10.68 13.63
N VAL A 161 -19.66 10.93 12.34
CA VAL A 161 -20.52 10.39 11.28
C VAL A 161 -19.74 9.61 10.25
N GLN A 162 -20.35 8.53 9.78
CA GLN A 162 -19.81 7.74 8.68
C GLN A 162 -19.87 8.53 7.37
N VAL A 163 -18.91 8.26 6.50
CA VAL A 163 -18.95 8.73 5.13
C VAL A 163 -20.12 8.06 4.40
N GLN A 164 -20.95 8.87 3.74
CA GLN A 164 -22.15 8.41 3.05
C GLN A 164 -21.80 7.68 1.74
N LEU A 165 -22.58 6.65 1.40
CA LEU A 165 -22.48 5.94 0.11
C LEU A 165 -23.23 6.67 -1.02
N THR A 166 -24.17 7.56 -0.69
CA THR A 166 -24.93 8.34 -1.67
C THR A 166 -24.06 9.28 -2.48
N THR A 167 -24.45 9.58 -3.70
CA THR A 167 -23.81 10.54 -4.59
C THR A 167 -24.48 11.92 -4.50
N GLY A 168 -23.89 12.92 -5.15
CA GLY A 168 -24.40 14.29 -5.19
C GLY A 168 -24.01 15.11 -3.97
N GLU A 169 -24.84 16.10 -3.65
CA GLU A 169 -24.63 17.00 -2.53
C GLU A 169 -25.28 16.50 -1.25
N ILE A 170 -24.49 16.31 -0.19
CA ILE A 170 -24.92 15.68 1.06
C ILE A 170 -24.70 16.61 2.23
N ILE A 171 -25.76 16.88 2.99
CA ILE A 171 -25.66 17.51 4.31
C ILE A 171 -25.32 16.44 5.34
N LEU A 172 -24.20 16.61 6.03
CA LEU A 172 -23.78 15.69 7.06
C LEU A 172 -24.63 15.82 8.32
N PRO A 173 -25.07 14.69 8.91
CA PRO A 173 -25.89 14.73 10.14
C PRO A 173 -25.08 15.05 11.40
N GLY A 174 -23.75 15.08 11.33
CA GLY A 174 -22.84 15.36 12.44
C GLY A 174 -21.47 15.79 11.95
N ARG A 175 -20.47 15.79 12.85
CA ARG A 175 -19.10 16.20 12.52
C ARG A 175 -18.35 15.11 11.78
N THR A 176 -17.49 15.51 10.85
CA THR A 176 -16.45 14.62 10.25
C THR A 176 -15.09 15.28 10.42
N SER A 177 -14.03 14.47 10.55
CA SER A 177 -12.66 14.96 10.44
C SER A 177 -12.13 14.88 9.00
N VAL A 178 -12.85 14.18 8.12
CA VAL A 178 -12.40 13.86 6.77
C VAL A 178 -12.59 15.05 5.84
N GLY A 179 -11.48 15.56 5.33
CA GLY A 179 -11.44 16.51 4.21
C GLY A 179 -11.18 15.78 2.88
N TYR A 180 -10.62 16.52 1.95
CA TYR A 180 -10.20 15.98 0.65
C TYR A 180 -8.91 16.64 0.17
N ALA A 181 -8.22 15.92 -0.70
CA ALA A 181 -7.04 16.39 -1.39
C ALA A 181 -7.06 15.91 -2.85
N GLY A 182 -6.38 16.65 -3.72
CA GLY A 182 -6.35 16.37 -5.14
C GLY A 182 -5.59 17.40 -5.95
N PHE A 183 -5.86 17.43 -7.23
CA PHE A 183 -5.21 18.37 -8.17
C PHE A 183 -6.14 18.74 -9.32
N ASP A 184 -5.76 19.81 -10.02
CA ASP A 184 -6.34 20.26 -11.27
C ASP A 184 -5.21 20.57 -12.26
N GLY A 185 -5.13 19.80 -13.34
CA GLY A 185 -4.17 19.91 -14.43
C GLY A 185 -4.78 20.32 -15.76
N GLU A 186 -5.99 20.88 -15.79
CA GLU A 186 -6.66 21.25 -17.04
C GLU A 186 -6.13 22.58 -17.63
N GLY A 187 -5.65 23.50 -16.78
CA GLY A 187 -5.08 24.78 -17.23
C GLY A 187 -3.63 24.66 -17.73
N ASN A 188 -2.97 25.79 -17.97
CA ASN A 188 -1.55 25.83 -18.33
C ASN A 188 -0.63 25.49 -17.16
N THR A 189 -1.09 25.74 -15.94
CA THR A 189 -0.38 25.42 -14.69
C THR A 189 -1.26 24.58 -13.80
N VAL A 190 -0.60 23.70 -13.01
CA VAL A 190 -1.28 22.83 -12.07
C VAL A 190 -1.69 23.58 -10.81
N ALA A 191 -2.88 23.28 -10.32
CA ALA A 191 -3.32 23.67 -8.98
C ALA A 191 -3.49 22.43 -8.09
N LEU A 192 -3.00 22.48 -6.85
CA LEU A 192 -3.35 21.51 -5.81
C LEU A 192 -4.69 21.91 -5.19
N LYS A 193 -5.61 20.95 -5.11
CA LYS A 193 -6.95 21.09 -4.57
C LYS A 193 -7.05 20.43 -3.22
N PHE A 194 -7.60 21.11 -2.23
CA PHE A 194 -7.81 20.56 -0.90
C PHE A 194 -8.94 21.34 -0.19
N GLY A 195 -9.49 20.78 0.86
CA GLY A 195 -10.57 21.47 1.57
C GLY A 195 -11.34 20.57 2.54
N TYR A 196 -12.53 21.05 2.93
CA TYR A 196 -13.34 20.45 3.97
C TYR A 196 -14.84 20.82 3.83
N PRO A 197 -15.77 19.90 4.14
CA PRO A 197 -15.55 18.48 4.36
C PRO A 197 -15.23 17.74 3.07
N TYR A 198 -15.27 16.40 3.07
CA TYR A 198 -14.84 15.58 1.97
C TYR A 198 -15.61 15.80 0.66
N LYS A 199 -14.90 15.57 -0.45
CA LYS A 199 -15.38 15.65 -1.82
C LYS A 199 -14.67 14.60 -2.66
N GLU A 200 -15.38 13.98 -3.61
CA GLU A 200 -14.78 13.13 -4.64
C GLU A 200 -15.33 13.54 -6.00
N THR A 201 -14.46 14.04 -6.88
CA THR A 201 -14.79 14.53 -8.22
C THR A 201 -13.65 14.22 -9.20
N PRO A 202 -13.91 14.13 -10.52
CA PRO A 202 -15.19 14.25 -11.23
C PRO A 202 -16.06 13.00 -11.09
N LYS A 203 -15.49 11.92 -10.62
CA LYS A 203 -16.15 10.65 -10.31
C LYS A 203 -15.70 10.15 -8.93
N ARG A 204 -16.50 9.31 -8.32
CA ARG A 204 -16.20 8.60 -7.11
C ARG A 204 -15.78 7.18 -7.44
N TYR A 205 -14.64 6.73 -6.93
CA TYR A 205 -14.18 5.35 -7.06
C TYR A 205 -14.64 4.53 -5.86
N ILE A 206 -15.55 3.57 -6.07
CA ILE A 206 -16.18 2.87 -4.95
C ILE A 206 -15.58 1.50 -4.67
N ARG A 207 -15.04 0.86 -5.69
CA ARG A 207 -14.32 -0.42 -5.63
C ARG A 207 -13.64 -0.66 -6.97
N LYS A 208 -12.92 -1.77 -7.08
CA LYS A 208 -12.23 -2.18 -8.30
C LYS A 208 -13.09 -1.98 -9.55
N LEU A 209 -12.57 -1.23 -10.50
CA LEU A 209 -13.17 -0.95 -11.81
C LEU A 209 -14.59 -0.36 -11.77
N THR A 210 -14.92 0.40 -10.73
CA THR A 210 -16.27 0.98 -10.60
C THR A 210 -16.21 2.46 -10.24
N LEU A 211 -16.40 3.30 -11.25
CA LEU A 211 -16.60 4.74 -11.11
C LEU A 211 -18.10 5.08 -11.10
N ILE A 212 -18.51 5.89 -10.14
CA ILE A 212 -19.88 6.40 -10.04
C ILE A 212 -19.90 7.93 -9.99
N ASP A 213 -21.09 8.52 -9.89
CA ASP A 213 -21.26 9.98 -9.83
C ASP A 213 -20.56 10.58 -8.60
N PRO A 214 -20.15 11.84 -8.69
CA PRO A 214 -19.40 12.53 -7.67
C PRO A 214 -20.17 12.71 -6.36
N ILE A 215 -19.43 13.04 -5.29
CA ILE A 215 -19.99 13.41 -3.99
C ILE A 215 -19.37 14.72 -3.51
N THR A 216 -20.18 15.59 -2.92
CA THR A 216 -19.74 16.77 -2.19
C THR A 216 -20.49 16.83 -0.86
N ALA A 217 -19.76 16.73 0.24
CA ALA A 217 -20.34 16.82 1.57
C ALA A 217 -20.39 18.25 2.07
N PHE A 218 -21.39 18.57 2.91
CA PHE A 218 -21.59 19.86 3.56
C PHE A 218 -21.61 19.68 5.07
N ALA A 219 -20.67 20.32 5.76
CA ALA A 219 -20.61 20.34 7.21
C ALA A 219 -21.57 21.41 7.77
N LYS A 220 -22.08 21.17 8.97
CA LYS A 220 -22.92 22.10 9.69
C LYS A 220 -22.11 22.92 10.69
N LEU A 221 -22.38 24.20 10.80
CA LEU A 221 -22.07 25.05 11.94
C LEU A 221 -23.34 25.72 12.45
N GLU A 222 -23.55 25.65 13.76
CA GLU A 222 -24.60 26.44 14.42
C GLU A 222 -24.12 27.88 14.58
N LYS A 223 -25.07 28.80 14.90
CA LYS A 223 -24.73 30.20 15.17
C LYS A 223 -23.66 30.29 16.27
N ASP A 224 -22.67 31.16 16.06
CA ASP A 224 -21.53 31.44 16.95
C ASP A 224 -20.53 30.27 17.08
N GLU A 225 -20.72 29.14 16.37
CA GLU A 225 -19.71 28.06 16.27
C GLU A 225 -18.57 28.43 15.33
N GLN A 226 -17.39 27.85 15.62
CA GLN A 226 -16.18 28.03 14.83
C GLN A 226 -15.59 26.70 14.44
N GLN A 227 -14.98 26.64 13.23
CA GLN A 227 -14.18 25.55 12.74
C GLN A 227 -12.82 26.07 12.28
N THR A 228 -11.75 25.55 12.83
CA THR A 228 -10.38 25.85 12.38
C THR A 228 -9.84 24.65 11.60
N LEU A 229 -9.24 24.92 10.45
CA LEU A 229 -8.66 23.95 9.54
C LEU A 229 -7.22 24.35 9.25
N ARG A 230 -6.30 23.37 9.18
CA ARG A 230 -4.89 23.65 9.00
C ARG A 230 -4.25 22.73 7.98
N TRP A 231 -3.32 23.29 7.20
CA TRP A 231 -2.52 22.58 6.22
C TRP A 231 -1.07 23.08 6.25
N ARG A 232 -0.13 22.15 6.01
CA ARG A 232 1.28 22.48 5.80
C ARG A 232 1.58 22.44 4.32
N ILE A 233 2.20 23.49 3.81
CA ILE A 233 2.70 23.59 2.44
C ILE A 233 4.21 23.51 2.51
N HIS A 234 4.80 22.53 1.79
CA HIS A 234 6.24 22.33 1.70
C HIS A 234 6.68 22.27 0.26
N ARG A 235 7.88 22.85 -0.03
CA ARG A 235 8.45 22.89 -1.37
C ARG A 235 9.69 22.01 -1.43
N TYR A 236 9.89 21.35 -2.58
CA TYR A 236 10.96 20.38 -2.79
C TYR A 236 11.81 20.75 -3.98
N LYS A 237 13.04 20.22 -4.00
CA LYS A 237 13.86 20.11 -5.19
C LYS A 237 14.39 18.68 -5.28
N ALA A 238 14.06 17.99 -6.36
CA ALA A 238 14.42 16.61 -6.59
C ALA A 238 14.92 16.41 -8.03
N ASN A 239 15.74 15.37 -8.23
CA ASN A 239 16.32 15.09 -9.55
C ASN A 239 15.35 14.30 -10.45
N ASP A 240 14.46 13.52 -9.83
CA ASP A 240 13.50 12.61 -10.48
C ASP A 240 12.29 12.36 -9.57
N PHE A 241 11.29 11.70 -10.12
CA PHE A 241 10.05 11.41 -9.39
C PHE A 241 10.28 10.50 -8.18
N GLY A 242 11.16 9.51 -8.25
CA GLY A 242 11.46 8.62 -7.13
C GLY A 242 12.11 9.35 -5.96
N SER A 243 13.05 10.24 -6.25
CA SER A 243 13.67 11.14 -5.27
C SER A 243 12.65 12.09 -4.66
N PHE A 244 11.71 12.60 -5.46
CA PHE A 244 10.60 13.43 -4.99
C PHE A 244 9.68 12.65 -4.03
N VAL A 245 9.21 11.45 -4.42
CA VAL A 245 8.40 10.59 -3.56
C VAL A 245 9.12 10.30 -2.25
N THR A 246 10.41 10.01 -2.30
CA THR A 246 11.24 9.77 -1.12
C THR A 246 11.25 10.99 -0.18
N GLN A 247 11.50 12.20 -0.70
CA GLN A 247 11.54 13.42 0.10
C GLN A 247 10.17 13.75 0.70
N VAL A 248 9.09 13.63 -0.08
CA VAL A 248 7.71 13.86 0.40
C VAL A 248 7.34 12.84 1.49
N TRP A 249 7.71 11.57 1.30
CA TRP A 249 7.47 10.55 2.30
C TRP A 249 8.24 10.82 3.60
N GLN A 250 9.54 11.12 3.51
CA GLN A 250 10.38 11.45 4.68
C GLN A 250 9.81 12.65 5.44
N TYR A 251 9.47 13.71 4.72
CA TYR A 251 8.85 14.91 5.28
C TYR A 251 7.54 14.57 6.01
N SER A 252 6.63 13.87 5.34
CA SER A 252 5.34 13.54 5.92
C SER A 252 5.46 12.57 7.11
N TYR A 253 6.38 11.59 7.04
CA TYR A 253 6.70 10.71 8.16
C TYR A 253 7.18 11.49 9.39
N ASP A 254 8.10 12.46 9.21
CA ASP A 254 8.63 13.28 10.29
C ASP A 254 7.58 14.19 10.92
N ARG A 255 6.53 14.57 10.15
CA ARG A 255 5.40 15.36 10.65
C ARG A 255 4.33 14.50 11.31
N MET A 256 4.03 13.35 10.77
CA MET A 256 3.02 12.42 11.31
C MET A 256 3.54 11.64 12.52
N GLN A 257 4.84 11.32 12.57
CA GLN A 257 5.50 10.58 13.64
C GLN A 257 4.72 9.33 14.10
N PRO A 258 4.41 8.39 13.19
CA PRO A 258 3.63 7.23 13.53
C PRO A 258 4.32 6.42 14.63
N GLN A 259 3.64 6.26 15.77
CA GLN A 259 4.16 5.47 16.89
C GLN A 259 3.73 4.02 16.75
N PRO A 260 4.59 3.04 17.08
CA PRO A 260 4.19 1.65 17.13
C PRO A 260 3.05 1.46 18.12
N LEU A 261 2.19 0.48 17.85
CA LEU A 261 1.12 0.10 18.77
C LEU A 261 1.68 -0.82 19.88
N LYS A 262 0.99 -0.88 20.98
CA LYS A 262 1.19 -1.98 21.91
C LYS A 262 0.53 -3.21 21.26
N SER A 263 1.34 -4.16 20.80
CA SER A 263 0.84 -5.40 20.24
C SER A 263 -0.04 -6.13 21.27
N ALA A 264 -1.22 -6.57 20.83
CA ALA A 264 -2.11 -7.37 21.67
C ALA A 264 -1.59 -8.81 21.88
N TYR A 265 -0.75 -9.29 20.95
CA TYR A 265 -0.26 -10.66 20.91
C TYR A 265 1.24 -10.72 20.64
N THR A 266 1.91 -11.68 21.24
CA THR A 266 3.28 -12.07 20.88
C THR A 266 3.30 -12.86 19.57
N GLY A 267 4.45 -12.94 18.90
CA GLY A 267 4.59 -13.75 17.68
C GLY A 267 4.22 -15.23 17.87
N ALA A 268 4.50 -15.79 19.04
CA ALA A 268 4.11 -17.16 19.38
C ALA A 268 2.59 -17.32 19.48
N GLU A 269 1.90 -16.37 20.11
CA GLU A 269 0.43 -16.37 20.20
C GLU A 269 -0.20 -16.16 18.82
N VAL A 270 0.37 -15.32 17.96
CA VAL A 270 -0.09 -15.16 16.58
C VAL A 270 0.03 -16.48 15.81
N LYS A 271 1.20 -17.13 15.84
CA LYS A 271 1.40 -18.43 15.18
C LYS A 271 0.47 -19.50 15.74
N ALA A 272 0.26 -19.54 17.05
CA ALA A 272 -0.67 -20.47 17.68
C ALA A 272 -2.11 -20.28 17.17
N ALA A 273 -2.60 -19.03 17.10
CA ALA A 273 -3.93 -18.75 16.56
C ALA A 273 -4.02 -19.09 15.08
N LEU A 274 -3.04 -18.69 14.25
CA LEU A 274 -3.02 -18.98 12.82
C LEU A 274 -2.92 -20.48 12.52
N SER A 275 -2.32 -21.29 13.42
CA SER A 275 -2.21 -22.74 13.21
C SER A 275 -3.56 -23.45 13.15
N ASP A 276 -4.63 -22.86 13.69
CA ASP A 276 -5.97 -23.40 13.57
C ASP A 276 -6.49 -23.40 12.13
N TYR A 277 -6.04 -22.46 11.30
CA TYR A 277 -6.28 -22.52 9.87
C TYR A 277 -5.77 -23.83 9.28
N PHE A 278 -4.53 -24.26 9.55
CA PHE A 278 -3.98 -25.51 9.03
C PHE A 278 -4.79 -26.72 9.47
N ARG A 279 -5.27 -26.75 10.72
CA ARG A 279 -6.09 -27.85 11.25
C ARG A 279 -7.43 -27.97 10.55
N HIS A 280 -8.04 -26.85 10.14
CA HIS A 280 -9.41 -26.79 9.64
C HIS A 280 -9.54 -26.60 8.14
N SER A 281 -8.45 -26.24 7.43
CA SER A 281 -8.45 -25.99 5.98
C SER A 281 -7.93 -27.15 5.14
N PHE A 282 -7.37 -28.18 5.77
CA PHE A 282 -6.78 -29.32 5.06
C PHE A 282 -7.82 -30.08 4.23
N VAL A 283 -7.52 -30.28 2.96
CA VAL A 283 -8.34 -31.02 1.99
C VAL A 283 -7.49 -32.16 1.39
N ASP A 284 -8.02 -33.39 1.47
CA ASP A 284 -7.46 -34.56 0.77
C ASP A 284 -8.33 -34.83 -0.46
N ARG A 285 -7.86 -34.41 -1.63
CA ARG A 285 -8.59 -34.56 -2.89
C ARG A 285 -7.65 -35.05 -4.00
N TYR A 286 -7.78 -36.34 -4.32
CA TYR A 286 -6.94 -36.95 -5.34
C TYR A 286 -6.91 -36.13 -6.64
N PRO A 287 -5.72 -35.88 -7.25
CA PRO A 287 -4.42 -36.41 -6.82
C PRO A 287 -3.65 -35.45 -5.88
N LEU A 288 -4.22 -34.30 -5.48
CA LEU A 288 -3.54 -33.31 -4.64
C LEU A 288 -4.17 -33.23 -3.24
N LYS A 289 -3.34 -32.77 -2.29
CA LYS A 289 -3.75 -32.37 -0.96
C LYS A 289 -3.36 -30.89 -0.79
N TYR A 290 -4.16 -30.11 -0.08
CA TYR A 290 -3.91 -28.67 0.08
C TYR A 290 -4.63 -28.09 1.29
N ASN A 291 -4.19 -26.91 1.73
CA ASN A 291 -4.95 -26.09 2.65
C ASN A 291 -5.87 -25.16 1.83
N SER A 292 -7.19 -25.30 2.00
CA SER A 292 -8.19 -24.47 1.32
C SER A 292 -8.17 -23.05 1.86
N GLY A 293 -7.93 -22.07 1.01
CA GLY A 293 -7.76 -20.68 1.44
C GLY A 293 -7.81 -19.67 0.30
N LEU A 294 -8.44 -20.02 -0.83
CA LEU A 294 -8.51 -19.14 -2.01
C LEU A 294 -9.78 -18.29 -2.06
N SER A 295 -10.97 -18.87 -1.79
CA SER A 295 -12.26 -18.19 -1.94
C SER A 295 -13.24 -18.69 -0.88
N LEU A 296 -12.97 -18.40 0.38
CA LEU A 296 -13.82 -18.86 1.50
C LEU A 296 -14.88 -17.82 1.84
N ARG A 297 -16.08 -18.29 2.22
CA ARG A 297 -17.08 -17.42 2.80
C ARG A 297 -16.69 -17.06 4.24
N VAL A 298 -16.78 -15.78 4.58
CA VAL A 298 -16.33 -15.26 5.86
C VAL A 298 -17.08 -15.83 7.07
N ASN A 299 -18.35 -16.18 6.87
CA ASN A 299 -19.23 -16.64 7.95
C ASN A 299 -18.97 -18.08 8.42
N ASP A 300 -18.54 -18.97 7.53
CA ASP A 300 -18.40 -20.40 7.86
C ASP A 300 -16.99 -20.94 7.60
N CYS A 301 -16.21 -20.27 6.76
CA CYS A 301 -14.85 -20.68 6.39
C CYS A 301 -14.76 -22.15 5.96
N LEU A 302 -15.78 -22.66 5.27
CA LEU A 302 -15.80 -24.05 4.83
C LEU A 302 -14.83 -24.27 3.68
N PRO A 303 -14.09 -25.39 3.67
CA PRO A 303 -13.17 -25.72 2.58
C PRO A 303 -13.89 -25.79 1.23
N GLU A 304 -13.19 -25.32 0.19
CA GLU A 304 -13.66 -25.29 -1.19
C GLU A 304 -12.89 -26.27 -2.09
N THR A 305 -13.27 -26.32 -3.35
CA THR A 305 -12.72 -27.25 -4.34
C THR A 305 -11.69 -26.59 -5.26
N GLU A 306 -11.16 -25.45 -4.87
CA GLU A 306 -10.19 -24.69 -5.64
C GLU A 306 -8.88 -24.56 -4.88
N MET A 307 -7.75 -24.60 -5.60
CA MET A 307 -6.46 -24.30 -5.04
C MET A 307 -5.66 -23.39 -5.97
N GLN A 308 -4.79 -22.58 -5.40
CA GLN A 308 -3.81 -21.77 -6.11
C GLN A 308 -2.47 -21.89 -5.41
N ILE A 309 -1.41 -22.19 -6.20
CA ILE A 309 -0.11 -22.55 -5.63
C ILE A 309 0.64 -21.38 -5.01
N GLY A 310 0.48 -20.21 -5.61
CA GLY A 310 1.01 -18.92 -5.16
C GLY A 310 -0.09 -17.87 -5.03
N PHE A 311 0.24 -16.59 -5.14
CA PHE A 311 -0.66 -15.44 -5.11
C PHE A 311 -1.62 -15.49 -3.92
N CYS A 312 -2.94 -15.75 -4.14
CA CYS A 312 -3.93 -15.81 -3.06
C CYS A 312 -3.93 -17.15 -2.30
N GLY A 313 -3.59 -18.25 -2.94
CA GLY A 313 -3.66 -19.58 -2.30
C GLY A 313 -2.48 -19.91 -1.40
N ARG A 314 -1.26 -19.63 -1.85
CA ARG A 314 0.00 -19.89 -1.11
C ARG A 314 0.13 -21.29 -0.51
N VAL A 315 -0.42 -22.31 -1.20
CA VAL A 315 -0.58 -23.66 -0.66
C VAL A 315 0.74 -24.27 -0.15
N LEU A 316 1.81 -24.23 -0.95
CA LEU A 316 3.10 -24.82 -0.56
C LEU A 316 3.81 -24.05 0.54
N LEU A 317 3.69 -22.71 0.58
CA LEU A 317 4.28 -21.92 1.66
C LEU A 317 3.56 -22.18 2.98
N ASN A 318 2.24 -22.31 2.96
CA ASN A 318 1.45 -22.67 4.14
C ASN A 318 1.75 -24.11 4.61
N ALA A 319 1.94 -25.06 3.68
CA ALA A 319 2.37 -26.40 4.04
C ALA A 319 3.75 -26.42 4.75
N PHE A 320 4.68 -25.55 4.32
CA PHE A 320 5.96 -25.40 5.00
C PHE A 320 5.80 -24.75 6.39
N ASN A 321 4.96 -23.71 6.51
CA ASN A 321 4.63 -23.08 7.80
C ASN A 321 4.02 -24.08 8.78
N GLU A 322 3.14 -24.95 8.29
CA GLU A 322 2.49 -26.02 9.04
C GLU A 322 3.51 -27.03 9.58
N ILE A 323 4.48 -27.46 8.73
CA ILE A 323 5.57 -28.37 9.15
C ILE A 323 6.45 -27.71 10.22
N GLU A 324 6.91 -26.46 10.01
CA GLU A 324 7.75 -25.74 10.97
C GLU A 324 7.07 -25.67 12.35
N TYR A 325 5.80 -25.28 12.38
CA TYR A 325 5.06 -25.18 13.62
C TYR A 325 4.80 -26.53 14.28
N GLY A 326 4.48 -27.55 13.48
CA GLY A 326 4.30 -28.91 13.97
C GLY A 326 5.59 -29.47 14.59
N VAL A 327 6.76 -29.15 14.04
CA VAL A 327 8.06 -29.52 14.62
C VAL A 327 8.31 -28.74 15.93
N GLU A 328 8.11 -27.44 15.93
CA GLU A 328 8.31 -26.58 17.10
C GLU A 328 7.43 -27.02 18.28
N THR A 329 6.17 -27.33 18.01
CA THR A 329 5.16 -27.70 19.04
C THR A 329 5.07 -29.21 19.30
N LYS A 330 5.83 -30.03 18.55
CA LYS A 330 5.76 -31.51 18.55
C LYS A 330 4.39 -32.06 18.14
N ASP A 331 3.64 -31.32 17.32
CA ASP A 331 2.37 -31.71 16.75
C ASP A 331 2.61 -32.52 15.47
N LYS A 332 2.56 -33.85 15.59
CA LYS A 332 2.79 -34.77 14.49
C LYS A 332 1.71 -34.70 13.41
N ASP A 333 0.48 -34.34 13.75
CA ASP A 333 -0.62 -34.23 12.77
C ASP A 333 -0.34 -33.10 11.78
N LEU A 334 0.10 -31.93 12.27
CA LEU A 334 0.50 -30.81 11.41
C LEU A 334 1.69 -31.18 10.52
N VAL A 335 2.73 -31.81 11.09
CA VAL A 335 3.88 -32.26 10.29
C VAL A 335 3.44 -33.22 9.19
N ASN A 336 2.61 -34.20 9.51
CA ASN A 336 2.13 -35.19 8.53
C ASN A 336 1.26 -34.57 7.44
N LYS A 337 0.38 -33.63 7.76
CA LYS A 337 -0.46 -32.91 6.80
C LYS A 337 0.40 -32.08 5.84
N GLY A 338 1.31 -31.28 6.37
CA GLY A 338 2.20 -30.46 5.54
C GLY A 338 3.09 -31.32 4.62
N GLN A 339 3.65 -32.42 5.12
CA GLN A 339 4.41 -33.38 4.29
C GLN A 339 3.53 -34.01 3.22
N ALA A 340 2.29 -34.42 3.57
CA ALA A 340 1.37 -35.02 2.60
C ALA A 340 0.97 -34.03 1.48
N ILE A 341 0.90 -32.73 1.77
CA ILE A 341 0.72 -31.70 0.74
C ILE A 341 1.91 -31.68 -0.21
N PHE A 342 3.15 -31.56 0.30
CA PHE A 342 4.35 -31.58 -0.55
C PHE A 342 4.47 -32.88 -1.35
N ASP A 343 4.25 -34.05 -0.74
CA ASP A 343 4.30 -35.34 -1.41
C ASP A 343 3.32 -35.39 -2.59
N SER A 344 2.09 -34.89 -2.42
CA SER A 344 1.10 -34.86 -3.47
C SER A 344 1.49 -33.94 -4.63
N PHE A 345 1.96 -32.72 -4.34
CA PHE A 345 2.36 -31.74 -5.36
C PHE A 345 3.63 -32.17 -6.09
N LEU A 346 4.65 -32.62 -5.36
CA LEU A 346 5.93 -33.02 -5.96
C LEU A 346 5.84 -34.34 -6.73
N SER A 347 4.80 -35.13 -6.49
CA SER A 347 4.50 -36.34 -7.25
C SER A 347 3.55 -36.07 -8.43
N SER A 348 2.49 -35.30 -8.24
CA SER A 348 1.36 -35.22 -9.17
C SER A 348 0.96 -33.78 -9.57
N GLY A 349 1.59 -32.73 -9.01
CA GLY A 349 1.23 -31.34 -9.25
C GLY A 349 1.88 -30.69 -10.48
N PHE A 350 2.70 -31.44 -11.23
CA PHE A 350 3.37 -30.93 -12.43
C PHE A 350 2.53 -31.18 -13.69
N GLY A 351 2.37 -30.12 -14.50
CA GLY A 351 1.77 -30.16 -15.82
C GLY A 351 2.80 -30.22 -16.95
N GLU A 352 2.34 -29.90 -18.15
CA GLU A 352 3.18 -29.78 -19.33
C GLU A 352 4.29 -28.74 -19.15
N GLY A 353 5.41 -28.89 -19.84
CA GLY A 353 6.58 -28.02 -19.71
C GLY A 353 7.34 -28.18 -18.38
N GLY A 354 6.88 -29.03 -17.47
CA GLY A 354 7.51 -29.29 -16.17
C GLY A 354 7.22 -28.21 -15.12
N TYR A 355 6.25 -27.33 -15.32
CA TYR A 355 5.77 -26.37 -14.35
C TYR A 355 4.75 -26.99 -13.41
N LEU A 356 4.62 -26.41 -12.21
CA LEU A 356 3.53 -26.73 -11.30
C LEU A 356 2.23 -26.08 -11.81
N HIS A 357 1.09 -26.72 -11.57
CA HIS A 357 -0.21 -26.09 -11.88
C HIS A 357 -0.42 -24.86 -11.00
N ASP A 358 -0.56 -23.68 -11.61
CA ASP A 358 -0.80 -22.41 -10.91
C ASP A 358 -2.15 -22.40 -10.19
N PHE A 359 -3.16 -22.97 -10.82
CA PHE A 359 -4.53 -23.04 -10.33
C PHE A 359 -5.19 -24.37 -10.75
N VAL A 360 -5.97 -24.95 -9.84
CA VAL A 360 -6.81 -26.13 -10.13
C VAL A 360 -8.18 -25.94 -9.50
N ASN A 361 -9.21 -26.08 -10.32
CA ASN A 361 -10.58 -26.26 -9.85
C ASN A 361 -10.96 -27.75 -9.97
N PHE A 362 -11.10 -28.43 -8.85
CA PHE A 362 -11.35 -29.86 -8.83
C PHE A 362 -12.76 -30.29 -9.30
N ARG A 363 -13.66 -29.34 -9.56
CA ARG A 363 -14.93 -29.61 -10.23
C ARG A 363 -14.72 -29.85 -11.72
N ASP A 364 -13.77 -29.11 -12.31
CA ASP A 364 -13.49 -29.12 -13.73
C ASP A 364 -12.29 -30.04 -14.09
N GLY A 365 -11.54 -30.49 -13.07
CA GLY A 365 -10.32 -31.26 -13.21
C GLY A 365 -9.07 -30.40 -13.49
N PHE A 366 -7.98 -31.06 -13.89
CA PHE A 366 -6.75 -30.36 -14.27
C PHE A 366 -6.94 -29.65 -15.62
N PRO A 367 -6.48 -28.38 -15.74
CA PRO A 367 -6.57 -27.64 -17.00
C PRO A 367 -5.76 -28.34 -18.11
N LYS A 368 -6.34 -28.44 -19.32
CA LYS A 368 -5.66 -29.02 -20.48
C LYS A 368 -4.53 -28.15 -21.00
N GLU A 369 -4.74 -26.83 -20.99
CA GLU A 369 -3.71 -25.84 -21.29
C GLU A 369 -3.49 -25.00 -20.03
N SER A 370 -2.25 -24.99 -19.51
CA SER A 370 -1.90 -24.20 -18.34
C SER A 370 -1.28 -22.88 -18.75
N ILE A 371 -1.85 -21.80 -18.25
CA ILE A 371 -1.20 -20.49 -18.23
C ILE A 371 -0.49 -20.35 -16.89
N HIS A 372 0.80 -20.08 -16.96
CA HIS A 372 1.65 -19.92 -15.80
C HIS A 372 1.95 -18.45 -15.55
N SER A 373 2.14 -18.09 -14.30
CA SER A 373 2.64 -16.79 -13.88
C SER A 373 4.05 -16.94 -13.34
N ILE A 374 4.95 -16.07 -13.79
CA ILE A 374 6.33 -16.04 -13.26
C ILE A 374 6.33 -15.85 -11.74
N ARG A 375 5.41 -15.05 -11.21
CA ARG A 375 5.24 -14.86 -9.76
C ARG A 375 4.83 -16.15 -9.06
N GLN A 376 3.77 -16.83 -9.50
CA GLN A 376 3.27 -18.03 -8.82
C GLN A 376 4.27 -19.19 -8.85
N GLN A 377 4.93 -19.40 -9.98
CA GLN A 377 5.99 -20.40 -10.09
C GLN A 377 7.17 -20.08 -9.19
N SER A 378 7.57 -18.80 -9.08
CA SER A 378 8.67 -18.38 -8.18
C SER A 378 8.32 -18.57 -6.70
N GLU A 379 7.09 -18.25 -6.30
CA GLU A 379 6.58 -18.45 -4.94
C GLU A 379 6.51 -19.93 -4.57
N ALA A 380 6.13 -20.78 -5.53
CA ALA A 380 6.14 -22.23 -5.35
C ALA A 380 7.58 -22.79 -5.19
N VAL A 381 8.51 -22.36 -6.04
CA VAL A 381 9.94 -22.74 -5.95
C VAL A 381 10.54 -22.31 -4.61
N TYR A 382 10.23 -21.09 -4.14
CA TYR A 382 10.64 -20.62 -2.82
C TYR A 382 10.25 -21.61 -1.71
N ALA A 383 8.96 -21.97 -1.65
CA ALA A 383 8.45 -22.88 -0.64
C ALA A 383 9.07 -24.29 -0.74
N VAL A 384 9.19 -24.83 -1.97
CA VAL A 384 9.77 -26.17 -2.18
C VAL A 384 11.24 -26.19 -1.82
N LEU A 385 12.02 -25.16 -2.12
CA LEU A 385 13.45 -25.14 -1.75
C LEU A 385 13.64 -25.09 -0.22
N HIS A 386 12.79 -24.39 0.51
CA HIS A 386 12.78 -24.48 1.98
C HIS A 386 12.48 -25.90 2.46
N TYR A 387 11.46 -26.53 1.90
CA TYR A 387 11.09 -27.90 2.25
C TYR A 387 12.21 -28.89 1.93
N LEU A 388 12.80 -28.84 0.74
CA LEU A 388 13.91 -29.73 0.35
C LEU A 388 15.15 -29.54 1.25
N LYS A 389 15.44 -28.29 1.67
CA LYS A 389 16.51 -28.01 2.64
C LYS A 389 16.19 -28.61 4.00
N TYR A 390 14.95 -28.47 4.47
CA TYR A 390 14.47 -29.10 5.70
C TYR A 390 14.60 -30.64 5.64
N GLU A 391 14.09 -31.27 4.59
CA GLU A 391 14.18 -32.72 4.40
C GLU A 391 15.64 -33.23 4.39
N LYS A 392 16.51 -32.53 3.65
CA LYS A 392 17.94 -32.83 3.60
C LYS A 392 18.62 -32.73 4.98
N SER A 393 18.25 -31.75 5.80
CA SER A 393 18.78 -31.59 7.15
C SER A 393 18.34 -32.71 8.10
N HIS A 394 17.26 -33.44 7.76
CA HIS A 394 16.75 -34.62 8.46
C HIS A 394 17.19 -35.94 7.81
N GLY A 395 18.18 -35.91 6.93
CA GLY A 395 18.72 -37.07 6.27
C GLY A 395 17.85 -37.65 5.13
N ARG A 396 16.79 -36.96 4.72
CA ARG A 396 15.90 -37.38 3.63
C ARG A 396 16.23 -36.58 2.37
N ARG A 397 16.46 -37.27 1.25
CA ARG A 397 16.79 -36.65 -0.02
C ARG A 397 15.86 -37.14 -1.12
N HIS A 398 15.28 -36.18 -1.83
CA HIS A 398 14.27 -36.38 -2.87
C HIS A 398 14.83 -36.04 -4.24
N ILE A 399 15.66 -36.92 -4.82
CA ILE A 399 16.40 -36.65 -6.07
C ILE A 399 15.47 -36.30 -7.22
N GLU A 400 14.31 -36.98 -7.36
CA GLU A 400 13.35 -36.68 -8.43
C GLU A 400 12.69 -35.31 -8.26
N TRP A 401 12.36 -34.91 -7.05
CA TRP A 401 11.80 -33.59 -6.78
C TRP A 401 12.83 -32.48 -6.99
N GLU A 402 14.08 -32.70 -6.56
CA GLU A 402 15.21 -31.82 -6.89
C GLU A 402 15.35 -31.66 -8.41
N ARG A 403 15.23 -32.74 -9.18
CA ARG A 403 15.29 -32.70 -10.64
C ARG A 403 14.16 -31.86 -11.23
N ARG A 404 12.91 -32.03 -10.79
CA ARG A 404 11.75 -31.28 -11.24
C ARG A 404 11.89 -29.78 -10.94
N ILE A 405 12.37 -29.41 -9.75
CA ILE A 405 12.61 -28.00 -9.40
C ILE A 405 13.75 -27.40 -10.24
N ARG A 406 14.79 -28.16 -10.55
CA ARG A 406 15.83 -27.73 -11.50
C ARG A 406 15.22 -27.44 -12.88
N THR A 407 14.30 -28.28 -13.36
CA THR A 407 13.61 -28.03 -14.64
C THR A 407 12.89 -26.70 -14.64
N ILE A 408 12.14 -26.33 -13.58
CA ILE A 408 11.51 -25.00 -13.49
C ILE A 408 12.56 -23.88 -13.52
N LEU A 409 13.65 -24.00 -12.77
CA LEU A 409 14.71 -22.99 -12.73
C LEU A 409 15.45 -22.87 -14.06
N ASP A 410 15.70 -23.98 -14.76
CA ASP A 410 16.29 -24.00 -16.10
C ASP A 410 15.35 -23.36 -17.11
N ASN A 411 14.05 -23.62 -17.01
CA ASN A 411 13.02 -22.95 -17.80
C ASN A 411 13.01 -21.44 -17.53
N PHE A 412 13.15 -21.00 -16.28
CA PHE A 412 13.27 -19.55 -15.98
C PHE A 412 14.47 -18.94 -16.70
N VAL A 413 15.63 -19.60 -16.68
CA VAL A 413 16.82 -19.12 -17.42
C VAL A 413 16.54 -19.00 -18.90
N ALA A 414 15.76 -19.92 -19.48
CA ALA A 414 15.39 -19.92 -20.90
C ALA A 414 14.33 -18.87 -21.24
N LEU A 415 13.43 -18.52 -20.30
CA LEU A 415 12.34 -17.55 -20.50
C LEU A 415 12.78 -16.09 -20.41
N ILE A 416 13.94 -15.80 -19.79
CA ILE A 416 14.46 -14.43 -19.67
C ILE A 416 14.67 -13.84 -21.06
N LYS A 417 14.03 -12.71 -21.33
CA LYS A 417 14.20 -11.95 -22.56
C LYS A 417 15.59 -11.28 -22.62
N ASP A 418 15.97 -10.76 -23.79
CA ASP A 418 17.30 -10.18 -24.01
C ASP A 418 17.65 -9.03 -23.05
N ASP A 419 16.68 -8.22 -22.69
CA ASP A 419 16.82 -7.11 -21.74
C ASP A 419 16.72 -7.51 -20.27
N GLY A 420 16.43 -8.78 -19.97
CA GLY A 420 16.36 -9.32 -18.61
C GLY A 420 14.96 -9.46 -18.01
N HIS A 421 13.89 -9.06 -18.73
CA HIS A 421 12.54 -9.21 -18.21
C HIS A 421 11.93 -10.59 -18.41
N PHE A 422 10.85 -10.86 -17.70
CA PHE A 422 9.95 -11.99 -17.90
C PHE A 422 8.59 -11.50 -18.40
N ALA A 423 7.95 -12.27 -19.25
CA ALA A 423 6.51 -12.16 -19.43
C ALA A 423 5.82 -12.42 -18.08
N ARG A 424 4.82 -11.61 -17.74
CA ARG A 424 4.02 -11.76 -16.51
C ARG A 424 3.28 -13.09 -16.49
N LYS A 425 2.71 -13.47 -17.66
CA LYS A 425 2.04 -14.76 -17.87
C LYS A 425 2.51 -15.38 -19.18
N PHE A 426 2.65 -16.70 -19.18
CA PHE A 426 3.15 -17.48 -20.32
C PHE A 426 2.49 -18.87 -20.37
N LYS A 427 2.50 -19.51 -21.53
CA LYS A 427 2.06 -20.90 -21.72
C LYS A 427 3.15 -21.89 -21.35
N SER A 428 2.80 -23.16 -21.20
CA SER A 428 3.75 -24.24 -20.86
C SER A 428 4.88 -24.42 -21.89
N ASP A 429 4.69 -24.00 -23.16
CA ASP A 429 5.70 -23.96 -24.21
C ASP A 429 6.60 -22.70 -24.19
N GLY A 430 6.37 -21.78 -23.25
CA GLY A 430 7.10 -20.53 -23.14
C GLY A 430 6.52 -19.37 -23.95
N THR A 431 5.41 -19.56 -24.66
CA THR A 431 4.74 -18.47 -25.41
C THR A 431 4.16 -17.44 -24.45
N ASP A 432 4.43 -16.15 -24.71
CA ASP A 432 3.94 -15.05 -23.89
C ASP A 432 2.42 -14.92 -24.00
N VAL A 433 1.76 -14.73 -22.87
CA VAL A 433 0.33 -14.40 -22.74
C VAL A 433 0.15 -12.95 -22.29
N ASP A 434 0.97 -12.49 -21.35
CA ASP A 434 1.06 -11.12 -20.90
C ASP A 434 2.54 -10.73 -20.85
N ALA A 435 2.98 -10.01 -21.88
CA ALA A 435 4.38 -9.64 -22.06
C ALA A 435 4.84 -8.48 -21.18
N SER A 436 3.96 -7.92 -20.29
CA SER A 436 4.38 -6.87 -19.37
C SER A 436 5.48 -7.35 -18.42
N GLY A 437 6.48 -6.52 -18.19
CA GLY A 437 7.64 -6.84 -17.35
C GLY A 437 7.40 -6.62 -15.84
N GLY A 438 6.20 -6.22 -15.42
CA GLY A 438 5.93 -5.75 -14.06
C GLY A 438 6.15 -6.79 -12.95
N SER A 439 5.93 -8.08 -13.23
CA SER A 439 6.19 -9.17 -12.28
C SER A 439 7.61 -9.72 -12.32
N THR A 440 8.49 -9.18 -13.15
CA THR A 440 9.89 -9.61 -13.31
C THR A 440 10.66 -9.73 -11.97
N PRO A 441 10.53 -8.79 -11.00
CA PRO A 441 11.26 -8.91 -9.74
C PRO A 441 11.00 -10.20 -8.98
N SER A 442 9.81 -10.79 -9.12
CA SER A 442 9.39 -12.00 -8.38
C SER A 442 10.27 -13.23 -8.65
N ALA A 443 10.93 -13.30 -9.82
CA ALA A 443 11.78 -14.44 -10.17
C ALA A 443 13.12 -14.46 -9.40
N THR A 444 13.58 -13.34 -8.90
CA THR A 444 14.95 -13.18 -8.36
C THR A 444 15.18 -14.05 -7.13
N SER A 445 14.25 -14.09 -6.18
CA SER A 445 14.38 -14.91 -4.97
C SER A 445 14.53 -16.40 -5.29
N ALA A 446 13.67 -16.93 -6.16
CA ALA A 446 13.73 -18.32 -6.59
C ALA A 446 15.08 -18.67 -7.28
N LEU A 447 15.57 -17.78 -8.15
CA LEU A 447 16.85 -17.96 -8.84
C LEU A 447 18.05 -17.93 -7.88
N VAL A 448 18.09 -16.99 -6.94
CA VAL A 448 19.15 -16.88 -5.93
C VAL A 448 19.14 -18.09 -5.00
N MET A 449 17.97 -18.50 -4.52
CA MET A 449 17.83 -19.70 -3.68
C MET A 449 18.20 -20.96 -4.45
N GLY A 450 17.80 -21.07 -5.72
CA GLY A 450 18.18 -22.16 -6.61
C GLY A 450 19.70 -22.27 -6.78
N TRP A 451 20.37 -21.13 -6.97
CA TRP A 451 21.83 -21.08 -6.99
C TRP A 451 22.44 -21.58 -5.66
N LYS A 452 21.93 -21.11 -4.53
CA LYS A 452 22.43 -21.53 -3.20
C LYS A 452 22.24 -23.01 -2.95
N TYR A 453 21.11 -23.57 -3.34
CA TYR A 453 20.78 -24.97 -3.10
C TYR A 453 21.51 -25.94 -4.05
N PHE A 454 21.55 -25.59 -5.36
CA PHE A 454 22.10 -26.50 -6.39
C PHE A 454 23.54 -26.18 -6.83
N GLY A 455 24.08 -25.00 -6.50
CA GLY A 455 25.40 -24.53 -6.92
C GLY A 455 25.49 -24.11 -8.39
N ASN A 456 24.38 -24.04 -9.13
CA ASN A 456 24.37 -23.68 -10.55
C ASN A 456 24.52 -22.16 -10.73
N LYS A 457 25.68 -21.72 -11.22
CA LYS A 457 26.02 -20.31 -11.41
C LYS A 457 25.12 -19.60 -12.42
N ASN A 458 24.50 -20.30 -13.35
CA ASN A 458 23.58 -19.71 -14.32
C ASN A 458 22.36 -19.06 -13.65
N TYR A 459 21.87 -19.62 -12.53
CA TYR A 459 20.77 -19.06 -11.78
C TYR A 459 21.12 -17.69 -11.17
N LEU A 460 22.34 -17.57 -10.61
CA LEU A 460 22.79 -16.27 -10.08
C LEU A 460 23.01 -15.25 -11.20
N GLN A 461 23.52 -15.66 -12.35
CA GLN A 461 23.66 -14.78 -13.52
C GLN A 461 22.29 -14.33 -14.04
N ALA A 462 21.33 -15.24 -14.09
CA ALA A 462 19.94 -14.93 -14.45
C ALA A 462 19.33 -13.91 -13.47
N ALA A 463 19.50 -14.10 -12.17
CA ALA A 463 19.06 -13.18 -11.14
C ALA A 463 19.66 -11.75 -11.32
N ARG A 464 20.95 -11.66 -11.66
CA ARG A 464 21.61 -10.38 -11.96
C ARG A 464 21.01 -9.70 -13.20
N ARG A 465 20.76 -10.46 -14.29
CA ARG A 465 20.09 -9.92 -15.49
C ARG A 465 18.69 -9.40 -15.16
N THR A 466 17.95 -10.14 -14.38
CA THR A 466 16.61 -9.75 -13.91
C THR A 466 16.65 -8.46 -13.14
N VAL A 467 17.56 -8.31 -12.16
CA VAL A 467 17.65 -7.09 -11.36
C VAL A 467 18.20 -5.92 -12.17
N SER A 468 19.04 -6.15 -13.18
CA SER A 468 19.44 -5.08 -14.10
C SER A 468 18.25 -4.51 -14.88
N TYR A 469 17.30 -5.35 -15.31
CA TYR A 469 16.05 -4.88 -15.88
C TYR A 469 15.20 -4.10 -14.86
N VAL A 470 15.06 -4.64 -13.63
CA VAL A 470 14.31 -4.01 -12.54
C VAL A 470 14.89 -2.63 -12.19
N GLU A 471 16.21 -2.51 -12.12
CA GLU A 471 16.89 -1.23 -11.92
C GLU A 471 16.52 -0.22 -13.01
N LYS A 472 16.73 -0.60 -14.27
CA LYS A 472 16.59 0.31 -15.41
C LYS A 472 15.14 0.71 -15.70
N ASN A 473 14.20 -0.23 -15.59
CA ASN A 473 12.83 -0.06 -16.11
C ASN A 473 11.78 0.10 -15.01
N ILE A 474 12.10 -0.22 -13.76
CA ILE A 474 11.17 -0.15 -12.63
C ILE A 474 11.67 0.85 -11.59
N ILE A 475 12.83 0.60 -10.96
CA ILE A 475 13.31 1.42 -9.82
C ILE A 475 13.68 2.82 -10.28
N SER A 476 14.52 2.97 -11.33
CA SER A 476 14.95 4.28 -11.82
C SER A 476 13.82 5.09 -12.44
N GLN A 477 12.75 4.44 -12.90
CA GLN A 477 11.56 5.11 -13.41
C GLN A 477 10.49 5.31 -12.33
N SER A 478 10.66 4.71 -11.17
CA SER A 478 9.64 4.64 -10.10
C SER A 478 8.29 4.11 -10.59
N ASP A 479 8.34 3.14 -11.52
CA ASP A 479 7.19 2.60 -12.22
C ASP A 479 6.93 1.16 -11.79
N TYR A 480 6.37 0.99 -10.59
CA TYR A 480 6.09 -0.30 -9.97
C TYR A 480 4.67 -0.73 -10.26
N PHE A 481 4.50 -1.75 -11.09
CA PHE A 481 3.18 -2.11 -11.60
C PHE A 481 2.97 -3.62 -11.74
N SER A 482 1.71 -4.02 -11.73
CA SER A 482 1.19 -5.30 -12.20
C SER A 482 1.86 -6.54 -11.60
N SER A 483 2.24 -6.51 -10.33
CA SER A 483 2.62 -7.71 -9.59
C SER A 483 1.40 -8.41 -9.00
N THR A 484 0.38 -7.66 -8.61
CA THR A 484 -0.96 -8.19 -8.30
C THR A 484 -1.56 -8.77 -9.57
N LEU A 485 -1.79 -10.10 -9.62
CA LEU A 485 -2.10 -10.81 -10.87
C LEU A 485 -3.47 -10.51 -11.47
N ASP A 486 -4.34 -9.84 -10.75
CA ASP A 486 -5.69 -9.45 -11.13
C ASP A 486 -5.85 -7.94 -11.39
N ALA A 487 -4.75 -7.18 -11.40
CA ALA A 487 -4.72 -5.74 -11.66
C ALA A 487 -3.64 -5.35 -12.68
N ASN A 488 -3.83 -4.23 -13.37
CA ASN A 488 -2.88 -3.65 -14.34
C ASN A 488 -2.64 -2.17 -14.02
N CYS A 489 -2.10 -1.90 -12.85
CA CYS A 489 -1.87 -0.55 -12.35
C CYS A 489 -0.61 -0.50 -11.49
N GLU A 490 -0.27 0.65 -10.99
CA GLU A 490 0.71 0.82 -9.93
C GLU A 490 0.26 0.07 -8.69
N ASP A 491 1.14 -0.75 -8.11
CA ASP A 491 0.80 -1.56 -6.95
C ASP A 491 1.93 -1.69 -5.92
N LYS A 492 1.53 -1.88 -4.66
CA LYS A 492 2.41 -2.11 -3.52
C LYS A 492 3.23 -3.38 -3.69
N GLU A 493 2.63 -4.44 -4.22
CA GLU A 493 3.26 -5.75 -4.32
C GLU A 493 4.43 -5.75 -5.30
N ALA A 494 4.33 -4.95 -6.39
CA ALA A 494 5.44 -4.73 -7.33
C ALA A 494 6.62 -4.02 -6.67
N ALA A 495 6.34 -3.03 -5.83
CA ALA A 495 7.39 -2.34 -5.06
C ALA A 495 8.06 -3.29 -4.07
N ILE A 496 7.29 -4.09 -3.32
CA ILE A 496 7.81 -5.09 -2.38
C ILE A 496 8.64 -6.17 -3.11
N ALA A 497 8.18 -6.64 -4.28
CA ALA A 497 8.93 -7.61 -5.08
C ALA A 497 10.29 -7.04 -5.52
N SER A 498 10.36 -5.75 -5.87
CA SER A 498 11.60 -5.07 -6.24
C SER A 498 12.55 -4.90 -5.03
N VAL A 499 12.01 -4.59 -3.84
CA VAL A 499 12.77 -4.58 -2.58
C VAL A 499 13.35 -5.97 -2.30
N THR A 500 12.53 -7.00 -2.39
CA THR A 500 12.97 -8.39 -2.16
C THR A 500 14.04 -8.82 -3.15
N ALA A 501 13.87 -8.53 -4.45
CA ALA A 501 14.83 -8.88 -5.50
C ALA A 501 16.21 -8.27 -5.24
N THR A 502 16.27 -6.99 -4.94
CA THR A 502 17.53 -6.29 -4.65
C THR A 502 18.15 -6.73 -3.33
N TYR A 503 17.34 -7.00 -2.31
CA TYR A 503 17.78 -7.55 -1.04
C TYR A 503 18.48 -8.90 -1.20
N TYR A 504 17.89 -9.85 -1.97
CA TYR A 504 18.47 -11.18 -2.18
C TYR A 504 19.85 -11.08 -2.84
N LEU A 505 20.04 -10.21 -3.83
CA LEU A 505 21.36 -9.98 -4.42
C LEU A 505 22.33 -9.30 -3.45
N ALA A 506 21.88 -8.34 -2.67
CA ALA A 506 22.71 -7.70 -1.64
C ALA A 506 23.20 -8.72 -0.58
N MET A 507 22.40 -9.75 -0.27
CA MET A 507 22.76 -10.78 0.70
C MET A 507 23.83 -11.76 0.18
N VAL A 508 23.95 -11.93 -1.13
CA VAL A 508 24.85 -12.94 -1.74
C VAL A 508 26.02 -12.34 -2.51
N THR A 509 26.12 -11.01 -2.59
CA THR A 509 27.21 -10.27 -3.24
C THR A 509 28.13 -9.60 -2.22
N LYS A 510 29.26 -9.01 -2.67
CA LYS A 510 30.27 -8.37 -1.82
C LYS A 510 30.76 -7.06 -2.46
N GLY A 511 31.46 -6.24 -1.67
CA GLY A 511 32.12 -5.02 -2.14
C GLY A 511 31.15 -4.02 -2.77
N GLU A 512 31.55 -3.40 -3.87
CA GLU A 512 30.76 -2.38 -4.58
C GLU A 512 29.46 -2.93 -5.16
N GLU A 513 29.44 -4.19 -5.63
CA GLU A 513 28.22 -4.82 -6.12
C GLU A 513 27.16 -4.93 -5.01
N ARG A 514 27.58 -5.32 -3.80
CA ARG A 514 26.67 -5.37 -2.64
C ARG A 514 26.13 -3.98 -2.29
N LYS A 515 27.00 -2.97 -2.29
CA LYS A 515 26.62 -1.58 -1.99
C LYS A 515 25.60 -1.08 -3.01
N HIS A 516 25.84 -1.33 -4.29
CA HIS A 516 24.89 -0.99 -5.35
C HIS A 516 23.49 -1.59 -5.12
N TYR A 517 23.40 -2.88 -4.78
CA TYR A 517 22.10 -3.50 -4.48
C TYR A 517 21.46 -2.98 -3.19
N ILE A 518 22.25 -2.56 -2.19
CA ILE A 518 21.72 -1.87 -1.00
C ILE A 518 21.08 -0.53 -1.39
N ASP A 519 21.72 0.24 -2.24
CA ASP A 519 21.23 1.54 -2.69
C ASP A 519 19.93 1.38 -3.51
N LEU A 520 19.85 0.39 -4.40
CA LEU A 520 18.63 0.05 -5.13
C LEU A 520 17.51 -0.42 -4.19
N CYS A 521 17.84 -1.28 -3.23
CA CYS A 521 16.90 -1.76 -2.22
C CYS A 521 16.33 -0.61 -1.39
N LYS A 522 17.17 0.36 -1.02
CA LYS A 522 16.75 1.57 -0.31
C LYS A 522 15.77 2.41 -1.12
N GLN A 523 16.04 2.63 -2.43
CA GLN A 523 15.15 3.38 -3.32
C GLN A 523 13.78 2.69 -3.44
N ALA A 524 13.77 1.39 -3.74
CA ALA A 524 12.54 0.61 -3.83
C ALA A 524 11.79 0.57 -2.50
N ALA A 525 12.49 0.51 -1.36
CA ALA A 525 11.89 0.49 -0.03
C ALA A 525 11.12 1.78 0.30
N TYR A 526 11.64 2.96 -0.04
CA TYR A 526 10.91 4.21 0.15
C TYR A 526 9.60 4.23 -0.65
N PHE A 527 9.62 3.74 -1.88
CA PHE A 527 8.41 3.64 -2.67
C PHE A 527 7.43 2.61 -2.08
N ALA A 528 7.93 1.45 -1.65
CA ALA A 528 7.09 0.41 -1.03
C ALA A 528 6.40 0.91 0.25
N ILE A 529 7.13 1.61 1.14
CA ILE A 529 6.55 2.11 2.39
C ILE A 529 5.60 3.30 2.17
N SER A 530 5.63 3.97 1.01
CA SER A 530 4.68 5.03 0.67
C SER A 530 3.23 4.52 0.56
N TRP A 531 3.01 3.23 0.39
CA TRP A 531 1.71 2.59 0.40
C TRP A 531 1.15 2.33 1.80
N TYR A 532 1.98 2.41 2.85
CA TYR A 532 1.60 2.11 4.22
C TYR A 532 1.17 3.34 4.98
N TYR A 533 0.05 3.22 5.70
CA TYR A 533 -0.52 4.31 6.47
C TYR A 533 0.45 4.78 7.56
N THR A 534 0.64 6.10 7.61
CA THR A 534 1.39 6.80 8.65
C THR A 534 0.48 7.45 9.70
N TRP A 535 -0.83 7.25 9.58
CA TRP A 535 -1.85 7.82 10.44
C TRP A 535 -3.02 6.87 10.65
N ASP A 536 -3.87 7.18 11.62
CA ASP A 536 -5.08 6.43 11.88
C ASP A 536 -6.27 7.09 11.19
N VAL A 537 -6.89 6.38 10.28
CA VAL A 537 -8.14 6.80 9.64
C VAL A 537 -9.23 6.92 10.70
N PRO A 538 -10.02 8.01 10.71
CA PRO A 538 -11.11 8.18 11.65
C PRO A 538 -12.26 7.22 11.33
N PHE A 539 -12.73 6.52 12.35
CA PHE A 539 -13.95 5.70 12.27
C PHE A 539 -15.08 6.38 13.05
N ALA A 540 -16.26 6.43 12.43
CA ALA A 540 -17.46 6.89 13.11
C ALA A 540 -18.11 5.78 13.95
N PRO A 541 -18.95 6.10 14.94
CA PRO A 541 -19.75 5.13 15.67
C PRO A 541 -20.54 4.21 14.74
N GLY A 542 -20.59 2.91 15.03
CA GLY A 542 -21.26 1.90 14.22
C GLY A 542 -20.44 1.37 13.03
N GLN A 543 -19.24 1.88 12.77
CA GLN A 543 -18.28 1.24 11.85
C GLN A 543 -17.58 0.07 12.55
N MET A 544 -17.66 -1.12 11.96
CA MET A 544 -17.18 -2.36 12.56
C MET A 544 -15.69 -2.30 12.93
N THR A 545 -14.85 -1.75 12.05
CA THR A 545 -13.41 -1.58 12.29
C THR A 545 -13.11 -0.63 13.43
N GLY A 546 -13.89 0.44 13.57
CA GLY A 546 -13.79 1.38 14.69
C GLY A 546 -14.22 0.76 16.02
N GLU A 547 -15.29 -0.05 16.01
CA GLU A 547 -15.76 -0.79 17.19
C GLU A 547 -14.76 -1.85 17.65
N LEU A 548 -14.00 -2.47 16.71
CA LEU A 548 -12.89 -3.37 17.00
C LEU A 548 -11.61 -2.63 17.44
N GLY A 549 -11.62 -1.30 17.37
CA GLY A 549 -10.50 -0.46 17.79
C GLY A 549 -9.33 -0.42 16.80
N LEU A 550 -9.57 -0.77 15.51
CA LEU A 550 -8.52 -0.77 14.49
C LEU A 550 -7.82 0.58 14.38
N LYS A 551 -6.49 0.54 14.39
CA LYS A 551 -5.59 1.63 14.04
C LYS A 551 -4.94 1.30 12.69
N THR A 552 -5.12 2.19 11.72
CA THR A 552 -4.71 1.89 10.33
C THR A 552 -3.23 2.10 10.06
N ARG A 553 -2.50 2.84 10.90
CA ARG A 553 -1.04 3.00 10.73
C ARG A 553 -0.33 1.66 10.69
N GLY A 554 0.54 1.48 9.71
CA GLY A 554 1.23 0.21 9.46
C GLY A 554 0.49 -0.79 8.56
N TRP A 555 -0.79 -0.54 8.23
CA TRP A 555 -1.50 -1.27 7.18
C TRP A 555 -1.19 -0.64 5.82
N GLY A 556 -1.26 -1.39 4.74
CA GLY A 556 -0.93 -0.89 3.40
C GLY A 556 -2.10 -0.94 2.42
N ASN A 557 -2.28 0.11 1.62
CA ASN A 557 -3.14 0.04 0.44
C ASN A 557 -2.57 -0.98 -0.55
N VAL A 558 -3.43 -1.70 -1.25
CA VAL A 558 -3.05 -2.76 -2.19
C VAL A 558 -2.51 -2.18 -3.48
N SER A 559 -3.32 -1.39 -4.17
CA SER A 559 -3.00 -0.82 -5.48
C SER A 559 -3.95 0.32 -5.82
N VAL A 560 -3.71 1.00 -6.94
CA VAL A 560 -4.64 2.02 -7.46
C VAL A 560 -6.01 1.43 -7.78
N GLU A 561 -6.06 0.22 -8.37
CA GLU A 561 -7.33 -0.46 -8.65
C GLU A 561 -8.00 -1.04 -7.40
N ASN A 562 -7.21 -1.64 -6.51
CA ASN A 562 -7.68 -2.27 -5.27
C ASN A 562 -7.38 -1.34 -4.09
N ASN A 563 -8.12 -0.23 -3.99
CA ASN A 563 -7.94 0.77 -2.93
C ASN A 563 -8.66 0.34 -1.64
N HIS A 564 -8.05 -0.59 -0.95
CA HIS A 564 -8.39 -1.07 0.39
C HIS A 564 -7.10 -1.46 1.11
N ILE A 565 -7.14 -1.64 2.41
CA ILE A 565 -5.96 -1.97 3.21
C ILE A 565 -5.84 -3.45 3.50
N ASP A 566 -4.62 -3.96 3.55
CA ASP A 566 -4.31 -5.35 3.78
C ASP A 566 -3.02 -5.58 4.58
N VAL A 567 -2.71 -6.86 4.82
CA VAL A 567 -1.54 -7.34 5.57
C VAL A 567 -0.43 -7.89 4.66
N PHE A 568 -0.41 -7.53 3.38
CA PHE A 568 0.64 -8.00 2.48
C PHE A 568 1.98 -7.33 2.81
N VAL A 569 2.85 -8.05 3.48
CA VAL A 569 4.17 -7.57 3.92
C VAL A 569 5.27 -8.59 3.66
N PHE A 570 5.02 -9.89 3.85
CA PHE A 570 6.02 -10.96 3.77
C PHE A 570 7.35 -10.55 4.42
N GLU A 571 8.45 -10.54 3.66
CA GLU A 571 9.79 -10.22 4.16
C GLU A 571 10.06 -8.70 4.33
N LEU A 572 9.18 -7.81 3.79
CA LEU A 572 9.44 -6.37 3.78
C LEU A 572 9.84 -5.79 5.16
N PRO A 573 9.13 -6.09 6.27
CA PRO A 573 9.51 -5.51 7.56
C PRO A 573 10.92 -5.91 7.99
N HIS A 574 11.34 -7.14 7.76
CA HIS A 574 12.70 -7.60 8.07
C HIS A 574 13.75 -6.92 7.20
N ILE A 575 13.43 -6.71 5.93
CA ILE A 575 14.29 -5.96 5.01
C ILE A 575 14.41 -4.50 5.44
N LEU A 576 13.34 -3.86 5.92
CA LEU A 576 13.40 -2.49 6.48
C LEU A 576 14.31 -2.43 7.71
N SER A 577 14.18 -3.39 8.63
CA SER A 577 15.08 -3.48 9.81
C SER A 577 16.54 -3.67 9.40
N TRP A 578 16.79 -4.53 8.40
CA TRP A 578 18.11 -4.73 7.84
C TRP A 578 18.64 -3.47 7.13
N LEU A 579 17.84 -2.78 6.32
CA LEU A 579 18.21 -1.52 5.67
C LEU A 579 18.59 -0.44 6.70
N ALA A 580 17.84 -0.33 7.80
CA ALA A 580 18.17 0.60 8.88
C ALA A 580 19.59 0.33 9.42
N GLN A 581 19.97 -0.94 9.60
CA GLN A 581 21.31 -1.33 10.05
C GLN A 581 22.39 -1.05 9.00
N GLN A 582 22.09 -1.27 7.69
CA GLN A 582 23.07 -1.06 6.62
C GLN A 582 23.31 0.42 6.29
N THR A 583 22.27 1.26 6.42
CA THR A 583 22.27 2.63 5.92
C THR A 583 22.26 3.69 7.04
N GLY A 584 21.93 3.32 8.27
CA GLY A 584 21.71 4.24 9.39
C GLY A 584 20.37 4.98 9.35
N GLU A 585 19.51 4.73 8.34
CA GLU A 585 18.20 5.40 8.19
C GLU A 585 17.16 4.89 9.18
N GLN A 586 16.92 5.67 10.24
CA GLN A 586 16.06 5.26 11.36
C GLN A 586 14.57 5.21 11.01
N ARG A 587 14.11 5.90 9.97
CA ARG A 587 12.70 5.84 9.52
C ARG A 587 12.31 4.44 9.05
N PHE A 588 13.26 3.68 8.49
CA PHE A 588 13.03 2.26 8.18
C PHE A 588 12.79 1.42 9.44
N LYS A 589 13.59 1.65 10.51
CA LYS A 589 13.34 0.98 11.78
C LYS A 589 12.00 1.39 12.40
N GLY A 590 11.66 2.68 12.32
CA GLY A 590 10.37 3.19 12.78
C GLY A 590 9.20 2.53 12.05
N MET A 591 9.25 2.43 10.72
CA MET A 591 8.20 1.74 9.94
C MET A 591 8.16 0.24 10.19
N TYR A 592 9.30 -0.42 10.37
CA TYR A 592 9.33 -1.80 10.83
C TYR A 592 8.54 -1.99 12.14
N ASP A 593 8.78 -1.13 13.13
CA ASP A 593 8.10 -1.21 14.44
C ASP A 593 6.59 -0.92 14.33
N VAL A 594 6.21 0.06 13.51
CA VAL A 594 4.80 0.40 13.25
C VAL A 594 4.08 -0.75 12.55
N ILE A 595 4.64 -1.30 11.48
CA ILE A 595 4.04 -2.40 10.71
C ILE A 595 3.91 -3.65 11.57
N THR A 596 4.99 -4.08 12.24
CA THR A 596 4.98 -5.30 13.06
C THR A 596 4.03 -5.24 14.22
N SER A 597 3.86 -4.08 14.84
CA SER A 597 2.94 -3.90 15.96
C SER A 597 1.47 -3.79 15.53
N SER A 598 1.21 -3.50 14.26
CA SER A 598 -0.13 -3.19 13.74
C SER A 598 -0.87 -4.41 13.18
N LEU A 599 -0.18 -5.31 12.50
CA LEU A 599 -0.83 -6.29 11.63
C LEU A 599 -1.51 -7.47 12.35
N SER A 600 -1.34 -7.61 13.65
CA SER A 600 -2.07 -8.63 14.45
C SER A 600 -3.38 -8.12 15.08
N GLN A 601 -3.81 -6.88 14.80
CA GLN A 601 -4.99 -6.29 15.46
C GLN A 601 -6.30 -7.04 15.18
N LEU A 602 -6.45 -7.60 13.99
CA LEU A 602 -7.65 -8.34 13.58
C LEU A 602 -7.44 -9.86 13.62
N LEU A 603 -6.58 -10.34 14.51
CA LEU A 603 -6.33 -11.77 14.68
C LEU A 603 -7.57 -12.47 15.23
N PRO A 604 -8.20 -13.40 14.48
CA PRO A 604 -9.34 -14.15 14.98
C PRO A 604 -8.91 -15.15 16.02
N VAL A 605 -9.27 -14.90 17.29
CA VAL A 605 -9.01 -15.77 18.44
C VAL A 605 -10.33 -16.23 19.08
N ALA A 606 -10.29 -17.25 19.93
CA ALA A 606 -11.48 -17.91 20.47
C ALA A 606 -12.52 -16.95 21.11
N ASN A 607 -12.05 -15.91 21.80
CA ASN A 607 -12.90 -14.92 22.48
C ASN A 607 -13.22 -13.69 21.60
N ASN A 608 -12.61 -13.56 20.44
CA ASN A 608 -12.86 -12.47 19.49
C ASN A 608 -12.50 -12.92 18.06
N LEU A 609 -13.51 -13.34 17.31
CA LEU A 609 -13.33 -13.81 15.93
C LEU A 609 -13.21 -12.67 14.90
N CYS A 610 -13.26 -11.41 15.32
CA CYS A 610 -13.14 -10.24 14.43
C CYS A 610 -14.12 -10.29 13.24
N GLY A 611 -15.31 -10.89 13.41
CA GLY A 611 -16.34 -11.01 12.36
C GLY A 611 -16.14 -12.15 11.36
N VAL A 612 -15.12 -13.00 11.48
CA VAL A 612 -14.97 -14.25 10.70
C VAL A 612 -15.55 -15.45 11.44
N GLY A 613 -15.90 -16.52 10.71
CA GLY A 613 -16.56 -17.70 11.27
C GLY A 613 -15.66 -18.62 12.09
N LYS A 614 -14.33 -18.54 11.94
CA LYS A 614 -13.38 -19.46 12.59
C LYS A 614 -12.12 -18.75 13.08
N GLN A 615 -11.60 -19.22 14.22
CA GLN A 615 -10.28 -18.84 14.72
C GLN A 615 -9.20 -19.16 13.69
N GLY A 616 -8.19 -18.28 13.59
CA GLY A 616 -7.03 -18.47 12.70
C GLY A 616 -7.26 -18.09 11.25
N PHE A 617 -8.51 -17.88 10.81
CA PHE A 617 -8.82 -17.47 9.43
C PHE A 617 -8.72 -15.96 9.29
N TYR A 618 -7.52 -15.45 9.18
CA TYR A 618 -7.25 -14.02 9.16
C TYR A 618 -7.88 -13.33 7.93
N PRO A 619 -8.57 -12.17 8.07
CA PRO A 619 -9.23 -11.49 6.96
C PRO A 619 -8.24 -11.00 5.90
N GLU A 620 -8.63 -11.14 4.63
CA GLU A 620 -7.81 -10.81 3.47
C GLU A 620 -7.56 -9.31 3.36
N VAL A 621 -8.63 -8.54 3.34
CA VAL A 621 -8.61 -7.11 3.14
C VAL A 621 -9.55 -6.41 4.11
N VAL A 622 -9.20 -5.17 4.47
CA VAL A 622 -10.02 -4.35 5.34
C VAL A 622 -10.49 -3.14 4.53
N GLN A 623 -11.77 -3.12 4.25
CA GLN A 623 -12.44 -1.99 3.63
C GLN A 623 -12.79 -0.98 4.71
N HIS A 624 -11.88 -0.08 4.99
CA HIS A 624 -11.92 0.83 6.13
C HIS A 624 -13.01 1.89 6.06
N THR A 625 -13.69 2.00 4.91
CA THR A 625 -14.77 2.98 4.71
C THR A 625 -16.00 2.35 4.09
N THR A 626 -17.17 2.96 4.27
CA THR A 626 -18.43 2.48 3.71
C THR A 626 -18.53 2.62 2.20
N TRP A 627 -17.58 3.33 1.56
CA TRP A 627 -17.58 3.51 0.12
C TRP A 627 -17.20 2.24 -0.65
N ASP A 628 -16.61 1.26 0.01
CA ASP A 628 -16.01 0.08 -0.63
C ASP A 628 -16.81 -1.22 -0.37
N TYR A 629 -18.09 -1.14 -0.08
CA TYR A 629 -18.99 -2.29 0.11
C TYR A 629 -18.48 -3.38 1.08
N GLY A 630 -17.78 -2.98 2.14
CA GLY A 630 -17.29 -3.92 3.14
C GLY A 630 -18.40 -4.77 3.77
N HIS A 631 -18.00 -5.79 4.52
CA HIS A 631 -18.89 -6.74 5.19
C HIS A 631 -20.03 -6.04 5.91
N ASN A 632 -21.27 -6.41 5.55
CA ASN A 632 -22.50 -5.78 6.03
C ASN A 632 -22.58 -4.25 5.80
N GLY A 633 -21.86 -3.71 4.82
CA GLY A 633 -21.83 -2.26 4.53
C GLY A 633 -21.19 -1.40 5.62
N LYS A 634 -20.45 -1.98 6.54
CA LYS A 634 -19.85 -1.31 7.69
C LYS A 634 -18.36 -1.00 7.55
N GLY A 635 -17.81 -1.11 6.34
CA GLY A 635 -16.40 -0.79 6.09
C GLY A 635 -15.45 -1.78 6.78
N PHE A 636 -15.55 -3.04 6.41
CA PHE A 636 -14.70 -4.10 6.90
C PHE A 636 -14.17 -4.93 5.71
N TYR A 637 -14.33 -6.24 5.66
CA TYR A 637 -13.91 -7.07 4.52
C TYR A 637 -15.11 -7.69 3.80
N ASN A 638 -14.85 -8.27 2.62
CA ASN A 638 -15.88 -8.91 1.79
C ASN A 638 -16.47 -10.16 2.43
N ASP A 639 -17.65 -10.60 1.93
CA ASP A 639 -18.27 -11.87 2.32
C ASP A 639 -17.45 -13.09 1.88
N ILE A 640 -16.65 -12.94 0.80
CA ILE A 640 -15.71 -13.94 0.30
C ILE A 640 -14.28 -13.37 0.44
N PHE A 641 -13.37 -14.17 0.94
CA PHE A 641 -11.98 -13.79 1.20
C PHE A 641 -10.98 -14.92 0.96
N ALA A 642 -9.70 -14.59 0.85
CA ALA A 642 -8.60 -15.53 0.60
C ALA A 642 -7.62 -15.57 1.79
N PRO A 643 -7.89 -16.33 2.85
CA PRO A 643 -7.01 -16.38 4.03
C PRO A 643 -5.66 -17.05 3.77
N GLY A 644 -5.50 -17.78 2.66
CA GLY A 644 -4.25 -18.47 2.36
C GLY A 644 -3.03 -17.55 2.32
N TRP A 645 -3.13 -16.43 1.62
CA TRP A 645 -2.00 -15.51 1.51
C TRP A 645 -1.81 -14.63 2.76
N THR A 646 -2.89 -14.26 3.46
CA THR A 646 -2.79 -13.44 4.67
C THR A 646 -2.07 -14.17 5.78
N ILE A 647 -2.40 -15.47 5.95
CA ILE A 647 -1.74 -16.34 6.92
C ILE A 647 -0.27 -16.51 6.56
N ALA A 648 0.05 -16.78 5.29
CA ALA A 648 1.42 -16.89 4.83
C ALA A 648 2.21 -15.58 5.06
N SER A 649 1.63 -14.42 4.79
CA SER A 649 2.26 -13.12 4.99
C SER A 649 2.55 -12.83 6.46
N LEU A 650 1.58 -13.07 7.35
CA LEU A 650 1.77 -12.89 8.79
C LEU A 650 2.75 -13.93 9.37
N TRP A 651 2.73 -15.16 8.87
CA TRP A 651 3.68 -16.17 9.31
C TRP A 651 5.13 -15.78 8.99
N GLU A 652 5.35 -15.25 7.79
CA GLU A 652 6.65 -14.75 7.36
C GLU A 652 7.11 -13.58 8.24
N LEU A 653 6.21 -12.67 8.58
CA LEU A 653 6.48 -11.56 9.52
C LEU A 653 7.03 -12.06 10.87
N TYR A 654 6.55 -13.20 11.35
CA TYR A 654 7.01 -13.81 12.60
C TYR A 654 8.07 -14.91 12.40
N SER A 655 8.74 -14.92 11.23
CA SER A 655 9.84 -15.86 10.89
C SER A 655 11.09 -15.08 10.39
N PRO A 656 11.68 -14.18 11.21
CA PRO A 656 12.64 -13.16 10.76
C PRO A 656 13.94 -13.69 10.17
N ASN A 657 14.34 -14.91 10.51
CA ASN A 657 15.62 -15.49 10.09
C ASN A 657 15.52 -16.47 8.93
N ARG A 658 14.32 -16.75 8.43
CA ARG A 658 14.07 -17.80 7.42
C ARG A 658 14.97 -17.64 6.19
N THR A 659 14.94 -16.47 5.57
CA THR A 659 15.75 -16.18 4.37
C THR A 659 17.23 -16.10 4.67
N THR A 660 17.63 -15.41 5.74
CA THR A 660 19.05 -15.31 6.10
C THR A 660 19.67 -16.66 6.41
N ASP A 661 18.95 -17.57 7.08
CA ASP A 661 19.40 -18.92 7.37
C ASP A 661 19.42 -19.83 6.13
N PHE A 662 18.56 -19.55 5.16
CA PHE A 662 18.63 -20.23 3.88
C PHE A 662 19.84 -19.79 3.06
N LEU A 663 20.15 -18.49 3.01
CA LEU A 663 21.20 -17.90 2.18
C LEU A 663 22.61 -18.01 2.78
N LYS A 664 22.76 -18.30 4.07
CA LYS A 664 24.04 -18.66 4.69
C LYS A 664 24.54 -20.01 4.16
#